data_f684988fc0bf3f7a3a17396b75323d81
#
_entry.id   f684988fc0bf3f7a3a17396b75323d81
#
_cell.length_a   1.000
_cell.length_b   1.000
_cell.length_c   1.000
_cell.angle_alpha   90.00
_cell.angle_beta   90.00
_cell.angle_gamma   90.00
#
_symmetry.space_group_name_H-M   'P 1'
#
loop_
_entity.id
_entity.type
_entity.pdbx_description
1 polymer ?
#
loop_
_entity_poly.entity_id
_entity_poly.type
_entity_poly.pdbx_seq_one_letter_code
_entity_poly.pdbx_strand_id
1 'polypeptide(L)'
;MPAPAVPEISEEVIHESIDARTESLASLRELGPPDLVHLLKQNLRNPTKQTGVYHHVTGVDASSSASLAAYINTLTYKEHGQAPTHKIVEGVYCCYNAFSRLDMRVHVTIPGTVEAVCVDERGEKRKATDELWLETYLCSVLRAYSYADDGSGDTIRKIMGVRRFNPVTNTETEHRFLSAAETLFFRGWQLGSDSVVQVPNNVSNHLTTGLLKYFHTTGRFTSAINLFEKLRTQNIEVSSLLAKVLFMGNEEVQGVRVLYQALKESPMDCIMLDTQAEFLIKKAMAAETPAQKEERLAMALGCADRSTIAAPNEFGTWARLAQVYVALEDWENALTILNSSPMFTYQDKDAPIMPEPKEVYLPTLPETRLDEIDSEPDSRFSEQVDASLLNLRASNYRGTFKLAYNMLTEMLAKIGWDQLLKIRSAVFVMEDEYRKRSPSTDGLRGSPEPSTNGDHVSEDGDDKKGVEDDASLHVLSNGDGNEPVEKPTNTINPGEVKADRDIAATTAEYISRLNSKRLCERWLDSLFMVLYEDLRIYTIWRTQMAQYRAQSMQYKKSAEEWEILGALAERLRHYDEAAEAYRACLAARFSPKALSGILRVYRKQKNIRDTVGAVIRLVTWQYRWYSEFSPELLHTIRVLIEEEGAVKVRSIIQATNLPQPVLDLTHHYAALCATFRSSGTDG
;
A
#
# COMPACT_ATOMS: atom_id res chain seq x y z
N MET A 1 -32.45 -4.40 -13.57
CA MET A 1 -31.70 -5.43 -12.82
C MET A 1 -32.37 -5.58 -11.47
N PRO A 2 -32.54 -6.79 -10.90
CA PRO A 2 -32.92 -6.92 -9.53
C PRO A 2 -31.87 -6.19 -8.67
N ALA A 3 -32.33 -5.44 -7.64
CA ALA A 3 -31.40 -4.82 -6.74
C ALA A 3 -30.52 -5.91 -6.11
N PRO A 4 -29.20 -5.83 -6.19
CA PRO A 4 -28.35 -6.83 -5.57
C PRO A 4 -28.69 -6.89 -4.07
N ALA A 5 -28.91 -8.08 -3.57
CA ALA A 5 -29.05 -8.29 -2.14
C ALA A 5 -27.79 -7.75 -1.44
N VAL A 6 -27.89 -7.26 -0.23
CA VAL A 6 -26.81 -6.59 0.51
C VAL A 6 -26.16 -7.58 1.46
N PRO A 7 -24.84 -7.54 1.68
CA PRO A 7 -24.21 -8.36 2.70
C PRO A 7 -24.82 -8.01 4.06
N GLU A 8 -25.14 -9.01 4.84
CA GLU A 8 -25.74 -8.82 6.16
C GLU A 8 -24.93 -9.57 7.20
N ILE A 9 -24.56 -8.87 8.26
CA ILE A 9 -23.91 -9.44 9.44
C ILE A 9 -24.92 -9.40 10.58
N SER A 10 -25.24 -10.55 11.16
CA SER A 10 -26.20 -10.64 12.24
C SER A 10 -25.54 -10.29 13.57
N GLU A 11 -26.25 -9.57 14.43
CA GLU A 11 -25.84 -9.21 15.79
C GLU A 11 -26.53 -10.10 16.83
N GLU A 12 -25.85 -10.38 17.94
CA GLU A 12 -26.46 -11.01 19.11
C GLU A 12 -27.23 -10.02 19.98
N VAL A 13 -26.62 -8.82 20.13
CA VAL A 13 -27.23 -7.70 20.84
C VAL A 13 -27.60 -6.64 19.81
N ILE A 14 -28.85 -6.23 19.81
CA ILE A 14 -29.32 -5.20 18.87
C ILE A 14 -28.57 -3.90 19.15
N HIS A 15 -28.04 -3.26 18.09
CA HIS A 15 -27.21 -2.07 18.11
C HIS A 15 -25.76 -2.25 18.62
N GLU A 16 -25.30 -3.46 18.88
CA GLU A 16 -23.93 -3.75 19.32
C GLU A 16 -22.88 -3.12 18.40
N SER A 17 -23.07 -3.16 17.07
CA SER A 17 -22.17 -2.55 16.11
C SER A 17 -22.09 -1.03 16.22
N ILE A 18 -23.20 -0.36 16.57
CA ILE A 18 -23.25 1.09 16.78
C ILE A 18 -22.55 1.47 18.09
N ASP A 19 -22.75 0.69 19.14
CA ASP A 19 -22.10 0.92 20.43
C ASP A 19 -20.59 0.70 20.33
N ALA A 20 -20.13 -0.39 19.72
CA ALA A 20 -18.72 -0.64 19.43
C ALA A 20 -18.08 0.46 18.58
N ARG A 21 -18.83 0.98 17.58
CA ARG A 21 -18.38 2.13 16.79
C ARG A 21 -18.25 3.40 17.65
N THR A 22 -19.15 3.64 18.57
CA THR A 22 -19.08 4.80 19.49
C THR A 22 -17.86 4.70 20.39
N GLU A 23 -17.60 3.55 20.96
CA GLU A 23 -16.42 3.30 21.79
C GLU A 23 -15.10 3.48 21.02
N SER A 24 -15.09 3.15 19.72
CA SER A 24 -13.91 3.27 18.86
C SER A 24 -13.64 4.70 18.37
N LEU A 25 -14.58 5.66 18.49
CA LEU A 25 -14.44 7.01 17.93
C LEU A 25 -13.17 7.73 18.38
N ALA A 26 -12.81 7.61 19.66
CA ALA A 26 -11.60 8.22 20.21
C ALA A 26 -10.29 7.68 19.57
N SER A 27 -10.31 6.44 19.07
CA SER A 27 -9.18 5.78 18.43
C SER A 27 -9.09 6.01 16.92
N LEU A 28 -10.17 6.51 16.29
CA LEU A 28 -10.18 6.74 14.85
C LEU A 28 -9.20 7.84 14.45
N ARG A 29 -8.45 7.57 13.41
CA ARG A 29 -7.46 8.47 12.82
C ARG A 29 -7.69 8.58 11.33
N GLU A 30 -7.06 9.59 10.73
CA GLU A 30 -7.11 9.81 9.28
C GLU A 30 -8.54 9.86 8.74
N LEU A 31 -8.81 9.26 7.60
CA LEU A 31 -10.15 9.24 6.99
C LEU A 31 -11.18 8.37 7.76
N GLY A 32 -10.73 7.55 8.70
CA GLY A 32 -11.59 6.66 9.46
C GLY A 32 -12.10 5.44 8.68
N PRO A 33 -12.96 4.62 9.28
CA PRO A 33 -13.48 3.38 8.69
C PRO A 33 -14.52 3.65 7.59
N PRO A 34 -14.88 2.63 6.79
CA PRO A 34 -16.06 2.67 5.93
C PRO A 34 -17.32 3.03 6.71
N ASP A 35 -18.32 3.54 5.99
CA ASP A 35 -19.61 3.85 6.61
C ASP A 35 -20.29 2.57 7.09
N LEU A 36 -21.03 2.67 8.20
CA LEU A 36 -21.79 1.56 8.78
C LEU A 36 -23.29 1.80 8.56
N VAL A 37 -24.00 0.76 8.12
CA VAL A 37 -25.46 0.77 8.03
C VAL A 37 -26.01 -0.34 8.88
N HIS A 38 -26.74 0.02 9.93
CA HIS A 38 -27.44 -0.88 10.81
C HIS A 38 -28.94 -0.91 10.45
N LEU A 39 -29.53 -2.08 10.41
CA LEU A 39 -30.93 -2.29 10.09
C LEU A 39 -31.60 -3.16 11.17
N LEU A 40 -32.76 -2.72 11.65
CA LEU A 40 -33.59 -3.49 12.55
C LEU A 40 -34.70 -4.18 11.75
N LYS A 41 -34.65 -5.52 11.73
CA LYS A 41 -35.62 -6.37 11.02
C LYS A 41 -36.62 -6.98 11.97
N GLN A 42 -37.89 -6.82 11.68
CA GLN A 42 -38.99 -7.43 12.43
C GLN A 42 -39.55 -8.63 11.65
N ASN A 43 -39.73 -9.76 12.33
CA ASN A 43 -40.30 -10.93 11.70
C ASN A 43 -41.83 -10.72 11.52
N LEU A 44 -42.34 -10.91 10.29
CA LEU A 44 -43.75 -10.70 9.97
C LEU A 44 -44.68 -11.75 10.63
N ARG A 45 -44.17 -12.96 10.93
CA ARG A 45 -44.96 -14.00 11.62
C ARG A 45 -44.94 -13.82 13.14
N ASN A 46 -43.88 -13.25 13.70
CA ASN A 46 -43.74 -12.95 15.10
C ASN A 46 -43.21 -11.53 15.31
N PRO A 47 -44.10 -10.52 15.43
CA PRO A 47 -43.70 -9.12 15.52
C PRO A 47 -42.84 -8.78 16.74
N THR A 48 -42.84 -9.63 17.77
CA THR A 48 -42.02 -9.42 18.97
C THR A 48 -40.55 -9.83 18.74
N LYS A 49 -40.27 -10.63 17.69
CA LYS A 49 -38.91 -11.03 17.34
C LYS A 49 -38.30 -10.01 16.40
N GLN A 50 -37.35 -9.28 16.93
CA GLN A 50 -36.51 -8.33 16.16
C GLN A 50 -35.10 -8.88 16.07
N THR A 51 -34.41 -8.58 14.94
CA THR A 51 -33.03 -8.99 14.68
C THR A 51 -32.28 -7.77 14.14
N GLY A 52 -31.14 -7.44 14.75
CA GLY A 52 -30.21 -6.43 14.24
C GLY A 52 -29.31 -7.06 13.20
N VAL A 53 -29.13 -6.36 12.09
CA VAL A 53 -28.14 -6.71 11.05
C VAL A 53 -27.43 -5.44 10.61
N TYR A 54 -26.17 -5.56 10.25
CA TYR A 54 -25.42 -4.43 9.74
C TYR A 54 -24.55 -4.81 8.54
N HIS A 55 -24.11 -3.81 7.78
CA HIS A 55 -23.13 -3.93 6.73
C HIS A 55 -22.30 -2.65 6.61
N HIS A 56 -21.15 -2.77 5.94
CA HIS A 56 -20.31 -1.62 5.62
C HIS A 56 -20.55 -1.16 4.18
N VAL A 57 -20.38 0.14 3.95
CA VAL A 57 -20.55 0.73 2.62
C VAL A 57 -19.59 1.89 2.38
N THR A 58 -19.21 2.11 1.12
CA THR A 58 -18.46 3.29 0.67
C THR A 58 -19.06 3.85 -0.61
N GLY A 59 -18.92 5.16 -0.81
CA GLY A 59 -19.35 5.83 -2.04
C GLY A 59 -20.85 6.18 -2.11
N VAL A 60 -21.60 6.04 -1.02
CA VAL A 60 -22.96 6.58 -0.91
C VAL A 60 -22.89 8.10 -0.77
N ASP A 61 -23.84 8.80 -1.35
CA ASP A 61 -23.94 10.27 -1.23
C ASP A 61 -24.28 10.67 0.21
N ALA A 62 -23.28 11.14 0.95
CA ALA A 62 -23.40 11.59 2.34
C ALA A 62 -23.57 13.13 2.44
N SER A 63 -24.11 13.78 1.40
CA SER A 63 -24.29 15.24 1.39
C SER A 63 -25.48 15.75 2.22
N SER A 64 -26.41 14.85 2.57
CA SER A 64 -27.61 15.22 3.34
C SER A 64 -28.22 14.01 4.06
N SER A 65 -29.04 14.28 5.07
CA SER A 65 -29.85 13.25 5.72
C SER A 65 -30.83 12.57 4.76
N ALA A 66 -31.34 13.33 3.78
CA ALA A 66 -32.28 12.81 2.79
C ALA A 66 -31.61 11.77 1.86
N SER A 67 -30.39 12.02 1.39
CA SER A 67 -29.66 11.07 0.52
C SER A 67 -29.30 9.78 1.27
N LEU A 68 -28.88 9.87 2.54
CA LEU A 68 -28.60 8.69 3.36
C LEU A 68 -29.88 7.92 3.70
N ALA A 69 -30.98 8.60 4.01
CA ALA A 69 -32.28 7.97 4.20
C ALA A 69 -32.79 7.30 2.92
N ALA A 70 -32.57 7.92 1.74
CA ALA A 70 -32.89 7.30 0.46
C ALA A 70 -32.15 5.99 0.25
N TYR A 71 -30.85 5.91 0.61
CA TYR A 71 -30.11 4.66 0.56
C TYR A 71 -30.75 3.59 1.46
N ILE A 72 -31.08 3.90 2.72
CA ILE A 72 -31.76 2.95 3.62
C ILE A 72 -33.10 2.50 3.02
N ASN A 73 -33.86 3.42 2.43
CA ASN A 73 -35.12 3.11 1.78
C ASN A 73 -34.95 2.15 0.59
N THR A 74 -33.85 2.24 -0.17
CA THR A 74 -33.58 1.28 -1.27
C THR A 74 -33.48 -0.14 -0.77
N LEU A 75 -33.02 -0.35 0.46
CA LEU A 75 -32.88 -1.67 1.07
C LEU A 75 -34.23 -2.30 1.47
N THR A 76 -35.31 -1.49 1.50
CA THR A 76 -36.66 -1.99 1.81
C THR A 76 -37.39 -2.54 0.58
N TYR A 77 -36.91 -2.25 -0.64
CA TYR A 77 -37.49 -2.77 -1.86
C TYR A 77 -37.21 -4.27 -2.00
N LYS A 78 -38.27 -5.01 -2.30
CA LYS A 78 -38.25 -6.48 -2.36
C LYS A 78 -37.95 -6.94 -3.78
N GLU A 79 -37.24 -8.06 -3.88
CA GLU A 79 -37.20 -8.83 -5.12
C GLU A 79 -38.61 -9.35 -5.49
N HIS A 80 -38.96 -9.26 -6.75
CA HIS A 80 -40.21 -9.78 -7.24
C HIS A 80 -40.25 -11.30 -7.11
N GLY A 81 -41.17 -11.83 -6.33
CA GLY A 81 -41.52 -13.25 -6.34
C GLY A 81 -41.53 -14.01 -5.00
N GLN A 82 -40.96 -13.50 -3.94
CA GLN A 82 -41.04 -14.15 -2.61
C GLN A 82 -41.81 -13.30 -1.60
N ALA A 83 -42.71 -13.94 -0.84
CA ALA A 83 -43.35 -13.29 0.28
C ALA A 83 -42.29 -12.92 1.34
N PRO A 84 -42.24 -11.66 1.79
CA PRO A 84 -41.22 -11.25 2.73
C PRO A 84 -41.42 -11.96 4.07
N THR A 85 -40.35 -12.46 4.62
CA THR A 85 -40.35 -13.04 5.97
C THR A 85 -40.12 -11.99 7.05
N HIS A 86 -39.43 -10.91 6.69
CA HIS A 86 -39.06 -9.80 7.58
C HIS A 86 -39.39 -8.44 6.96
N LYS A 87 -39.60 -7.46 7.82
CA LYS A 87 -39.76 -6.03 7.45
C LYS A 87 -38.69 -5.22 8.16
N ILE A 88 -38.04 -4.32 7.45
CA ILE A 88 -37.14 -3.33 8.05
C ILE A 88 -38.02 -2.28 8.72
N VAL A 89 -37.83 -2.04 10.01
CA VAL A 89 -38.60 -1.10 10.82
C VAL A 89 -37.78 0.14 11.18
N GLU A 90 -36.48 0.00 11.28
CA GLU A 90 -35.55 1.07 11.58
C GLU A 90 -34.22 0.85 10.83
N GLY A 91 -33.58 1.93 10.45
CA GLY A 91 -32.24 1.93 9.90
C GLY A 91 -31.42 3.07 10.47
N VAL A 92 -30.14 2.83 10.71
CA VAL A 92 -29.19 3.86 11.15
C VAL A 92 -28.00 3.85 10.19
N TYR A 93 -27.72 5.00 9.60
CA TYR A 93 -26.52 5.21 8.78
C TYR A 93 -25.49 6.00 9.57
N CYS A 94 -24.27 5.46 9.72
CA CYS A 94 -23.17 6.09 10.45
C CYS A 94 -22.02 6.42 9.47
N CYS A 95 -21.66 7.71 9.39
CA CYS A 95 -20.59 8.20 8.54
C CYS A 95 -19.62 9.07 9.34
N TYR A 96 -18.35 8.69 9.40
CA TYR A 96 -17.33 9.42 10.16
C TYR A 96 -16.85 10.65 9.42
N ASN A 97 -16.88 11.80 10.12
CA ASN A 97 -16.32 13.07 9.69
C ASN A 97 -14.92 13.24 10.30
N ALA A 98 -13.90 13.06 9.48
CA ALA A 98 -12.50 13.11 9.92
C ALA A 98 -12.01 14.55 10.20
N PHE A 99 -12.61 15.59 9.60
CA PHE A 99 -12.26 16.99 9.89
C PHE A 99 -12.61 17.39 11.31
N SER A 100 -13.83 17.07 11.73
CA SER A 100 -14.36 17.45 13.05
C SER A 100 -14.29 16.32 14.07
N ARG A 101 -13.84 15.13 13.70
CA ARG A 101 -13.80 13.91 14.52
C ARG A 101 -15.14 13.53 15.14
N LEU A 102 -16.22 13.72 14.35
CA LEU A 102 -17.59 13.41 14.72
C LEU A 102 -18.14 12.26 13.86
N ASP A 103 -19.02 11.45 14.42
CA ASP A 103 -19.74 10.43 13.67
C ASP A 103 -21.12 10.97 13.32
N MET A 104 -21.38 11.21 12.02
CA MET A 104 -22.68 11.65 11.52
C MET A 104 -23.61 10.45 11.48
N ARG A 105 -24.75 10.53 12.16
CA ARG A 105 -25.74 9.45 12.22
C ARG A 105 -27.10 9.91 11.74
N VAL A 106 -27.68 9.15 10.81
CA VAL A 106 -29.01 9.36 10.30
C VAL A 106 -29.88 8.18 10.71
N HIS A 107 -30.83 8.45 11.59
CA HIS A 107 -31.84 7.49 12.04
C HIS A 107 -33.08 7.59 11.17
N VAL A 108 -33.55 6.47 10.65
CA VAL A 108 -34.72 6.38 9.77
C VAL A 108 -35.68 5.35 10.34
N THR A 109 -36.87 5.79 10.73
CA THR A 109 -37.96 4.87 11.10
C THR A 109 -38.85 4.62 9.89
N ILE A 110 -39.24 3.38 9.62
CA ILE A 110 -39.91 2.98 8.37
C ILE A 110 -41.27 2.33 8.64
N PRO A 111 -42.40 2.99 8.21
CA PRO A 111 -42.53 4.34 7.71
C PRO A 111 -42.47 5.37 8.83
N GLY A 112 -41.85 6.51 8.60
CA GLY A 112 -41.84 7.53 9.62
C GLY A 112 -40.83 8.66 9.44
N THR A 113 -40.01 8.91 10.46
CA THR A 113 -39.19 10.12 10.58
C THR A 113 -37.74 9.86 10.20
N VAL A 114 -37.06 10.94 9.77
CA VAL A 114 -35.62 10.99 9.57
C VAL A 114 -35.03 11.98 10.56
N GLU A 115 -34.10 11.51 11.39
CA GLU A 115 -33.40 12.34 12.37
C GLU A 115 -31.90 12.26 12.09
N ALA A 116 -31.19 13.40 12.05
CA ALA A 116 -29.76 13.46 11.85
C ALA A 116 -29.08 14.10 13.06
N VAL A 117 -28.11 13.41 13.61
CA VAL A 117 -27.32 13.85 14.76
C VAL A 117 -25.82 13.57 14.52
N CYS A 118 -24.96 14.39 15.09
CA CYS A 118 -23.53 14.14 15.18
C CYS A 118 -23.20 13.62 16.57
N VAL A 119 -22.41 12.56 16.63
CA VAL A 119 -21.97 11.94 17.89
C VAL A 119 -20.46 12.14 18.03
N ASP A 120 -20.05 12.64 19.18
CA ASP A 120 -18.62 12.82 19.49
C ASP A 120 -18.02 11.57 20.19
N GLU A 121 -16.73 11.63 20.49
CA GLU A 121 -15.98 10.54 21.15
C GLU A 121 -16.53 10.17 22.54
N ARG A 122 -17.33 11.05 23.15
CA ARG A 122 -17.97 10.80 24.47
C ARG A 122 -19.40 10.27 24.33
N GLY A 123 -19.89 10.12 23.10
CA GLY A 123 -21.25 9.71 22.82
C GLY A 123 -22.28 10.85 22.93
N GLU A 124 -21.82 12.12 23.11
CA GLU A 124 -22.72 13.28 23.17
C GLU A 124 -23.30 13.58 21.78
N LYS A 125 -24.60 13.85 21.73
CA LYS A 125 -25.32 14.14 20.49
C LYS A 125 -25.38 15.64 20.24
N ARG A 126 -25.00 16.07 19.02
CA ARG A 126 -25.06 17.45 18.55
C ARG A 126 -25.90 17.54 17.27
N LYS A 127 -26.45 18.71 17.02
CA LYS A 127 -27.21 18.95 15.78
C LYS A 127 -26.25 19.02 14.58
N ALA A 128 -26.61 18.36 13.49
CA ALA A 128 -25.89 18.45 12.23
C ALA A 128 -26.05 19.86 11.61
N THR A 129 -24.96 20.47 11.18
CA THR A 129 -24.90 21.74 10.47
C THR A 129 -24.53 21.53 9.01
N ASP A 130 -24.78 22.49 8.14
CA ASP A 130 -24.44 22.40 6.71
C ASP A 130 -22.93 22.24 6.50
N GLU A 131 -22.10 22.87 7.34
CA GLU A 131 -20.65 22.70 7.30
C GLU A 131 -20.26 21.24 7.62
N LEU A 132 -20.85 20.64 8.66
CA LEU A 132 -20.59 19.24 9.02
C LEU A 132 -21.05 18.28 7.91
N TRP A 133 -22.13 18.61 7.20
CA TRP A 133 -22.56 17.82 6.03
C TRP A 133 -21.55 17.91 4.88
N LEU A 134 -21.02 19.10 4.61
CA LEU A 134 -19.99 19.28 3.57
C LEU A 134 -18.71 18.47 3.89
N GLU A 135 -18.24 18.55 5.14
CA GLU A 135 -17.09 17.78 5.62
C GLU A 135 -17.34 16.26 5.52
N THR A 136 -18.50 15.80 5.97
CA THR A 136 -18.89 14.38 5.94
C THR A 136 -18.95 13.85 4.50
N TYR A 137 -19.56 14.62 3.60
CA TYR A 137 -19.63 14.28 2.17
C TYR A 137 -18.23 14.11 1.57
N LEU A 138 -17.34 15.08 1.80
CA LEU A 138 -15.98 15.02 1.28
C LEU A 138 -15.22 13.81 1.83
N CYS A 139 -15.31 13.52 3.13
CA CYS A 139 -14.71 12.34 3.75
C CYS A 139 -15.25 11.04 3.14
N SER A 140 -16.55 10.94 2.89
CA SER A 140 -17.17 9.76 2.27
C SER A 140 -16.65 9.50 0.85
N VAL A 141 -16.56 10.57 0.03
CA VAL A 141 -16.01 10.47 -1.33
C VAL A 141 -14.54 10.03 -1.29
N LEU A 142 -13.72 10.65 -0.44
CA LEU A 142 -12.30 10.30 -0.32
C LEU A 142 -12.11 8.86 0.13
N ARG A 143 -12.92 8.37 1.08
CA ARG A 143 -12.90 6.96 1.50
C ARG A 143 -13.17 6.00 0.34
N ALA A 144 -14.13 6.32 -0.53
CA ALA A 144 -14.44 5.47 -1.68
C ALA A 144 -13.24 5.28 -2.62
N TYR A 145 -12.41 6.32 -2.79
CA TYR A 145 -11.18 6.24 -3.58
C TYR A 145 -10.00 5.61 -2.81
N SER A 146 -9.91 5.81 -1.51
CA SER A 146 -8.79 5.31 -0.68
C SER A 146 -8.91 3.83 -0.36
N TYR A 147 -10.13 3.33 -0.09
CA TYR A 147 -10.36 1.95 0.32
C TYR A 147 -10.71 0.98 -0.80
N ALA A 148 -10.79 1.44 -2.05
CA ALA A 148 -11.40 0.63 -3.08
C ALA A 148 -10.55 -0.57 -3.55
N ASP A 149 -9.22 -0.47 -3.61
CA ASP A 149 -8.47 -1.41 -4.45
C ASP A 149 -7.29 -2.10 -3.82
N ASP A 150 -6.61 -1.45 -2.93
CA ASP A 150 -5.22 -1.82 -2.80
C ASP A 150 -4.95 -2.98 -1.86
N GLY A 151 -5.91 -3.67 -1.34
CA GLY A 151 -5.60 -4.80 -0.46
C GLY A 151 -4.44 -4.53 0.53
N SER A 152 -3.87 -3.32 0.48
CA SER A 152 -2.80 -2.84 1.34
C SER A 152 -3.36 -2.31 2.65
N GLY A 153 -4.66 -1.96 2.66
CA GLY A 153 -5.37 -1.61 3.88
C GLY A 153 -5.72 -2.86 4.69
N ASP A 154 -4.93 -3.24 5.69
CA ASP A 154 -5.28 -4.35 6.60
C ASP A 154 -6.63 -4.16 7.29
N THR A 155 -7.09 -2.93 7.41
CA THR A 155 -8.43 -2.58 7.91
C THR A 155 -9.55 -3.14 7.04
N ILE A 156 -9.41 -3.12 5.71
CA ILE A 156 -10.44 -3.67 4.80
C ILE A 156 -10.43 -5.19 4.80
N ARG A 157 -9.28 -5.83 4.96
CA ARG A 157 -9.21 -7.30 5.05
C ARG A 157 -9.96 -7.86 6.25
N LYS A 158 -10.08 -7.07 7.32
CA LYS A 158 -10.82 -7.44 8.54
C LYS A 158 -12.31 -7.12 8.43
N ILE A 159 -12.72 -6.29 7.47
CA ILE A 159 -14.12 -5.91 7.26
C ILE A 159 -14.65 -6.71 6.07
N MET A 160 -15.34 -7.80 6.32
CA MET A 160 -15.99 -8.59 5.27
C MET A 160 -17.26 -7.89 4.77
N GLY A 161 -17.57 -8.07 3.49
CA GLY A 161 -18.83 -7.62 2.92
C GLY A 161 -19.00 -6.10 2.84
N VAL A 162 -17.98 -5.35 2.43
CA VAL A 162 -18.11 -3.92 2.16
C VAL A 162 -18.76 -3.70 0.80
N ARG A 163 -19.93 -3.06 0.78
CA ARG A 163 -20.57 -2.61 -0.46
C ARG A 163 -19.89 -1.35 -0.96
N ARG A 164 -19.54 -1.31 -2.25
CA ARG A 164 -18.77 -0.20 -2.84
C ARG A 164 -19.49 0.41 -4.02
N PHE A 165 -19.70 1.71 -3.96
CA PHE A 165 -20.28 2.50 -5.04
C PHE A 165 -19.30 3.52 -5.58
N ASN A 166 -19.49 3.93 -6.83
CA ASN A 166 -18.79 5.09 -7.37
C ASN A 166 -19.47 6.37 -6.87
N PRO A 167 -18.79 7.22 -6.07
CA PRO A 167 -19.41 8.45 -5.55
C PRO A 167 -19.53 9.55 -6.62
N VAL A 168 -18.76 9.43 -7.72
CA VAL A 168 -18.72 10.44 -8.79
C VAL A 168 -19.06 9.77 -10.12
N THR A 169 -20.33 9.85 -10.51
CA THR A 169 -20.88 9.18 -11.70
C THR A 169 -21.20 10.09 -12.86
N ASN A 170 -21.33 11.40 -12.61
CA ASN A 170 -21.71 12.40 -13.61
C ASN A 170 -21.08 13.77 -13.31
N THR A 171 -21.24 14.71 -14.22
CA THR A 171 -20.69 16.08 -14.10
C THR A 171 -21.21 16.85 -12.89
N GLU A 172 -22.44 16.62 -12.48
CA GLU A 172 -23.02 17.30 -11.31
C GLU A 172 -22.36 16.82 -10.01
N THR A 173 -22.22 15.49 -9.84
CA THR A 173 -21.53 14.91 -8.67
C THR A 173 -20.05 15.28 -8.66
N GLU A 174 -19.40 15.36 -9.83
CA GLU A 174 -18.02 15.86 -9.94
C GLU A 174 -17.92 17.31 -9.48
N HIS A 175 -18.79 18.17 -9.99
CA HIS A 175 -18.78 19.59 -9.61
C HIS A 175 -18.97 19.76 -8.10
N ARG A 176 -19.91 19.01 -7.50
CA ARG A 176 -20.15 19.02 -6.05
C ARG A 176 -18.91 18.56 -5.28
N PHE A 177 -18.27 17.49 -5.73
CA PHE A 177 -17.04 16.96 -5.12
C PHE A 177 -15.90 17.97 -5.18
N LEU A 178 -15.64 18.55 -6.35
CA LEU A 178 -14.55 19.53 -6.52
C LEU A 178 -14.83 20.85 -5.79
N SER A 179 -16.07 21.29 -5.72
CA SER A 179 -16.47 22.47 -4.93
C SER A 179 -16.28 22.24 -3.42
N ALA A 180 -16.63 21.06 -2.92
CA ALA A 180 -16.37 20.70 -1.52
C ALA A 180 -14.85 20.61 -1.23
N ALA A 181 -14.10 20.01 -2.13
CA ALA A 181 -12.64 19.92 -2.02
C ALA A 181 -11.98 21.30 -2.05
N GLU A 182 -12.44 22.22 -2.91
CA GLU A 182 -11.96 23.60 -2.96
C GLU A 182 -12.20 24.33 -1.64
N THR A 183 -13.43 24.23 -1.10
CA THR A 183 -13.80 24.91 0.15
C THR A 183 -12.98 24.43 1.34
N LEU A 184 -12.69 23.14 1.42
CA LEU A 184 -12.00 22.52 2.54
C LEU A 184 -10.51 22.28 2.29
N PHE A 185 -9.97 22.75 1.16
CA PHE A 185 -8.61 22.41 0.71
C PHE A 185 -7.52 22.69 1.75
N PHE A 186 -7.52 23.88 2.30
CA PHE A 186 -6.49 24.29 3.29
C PHE A 186 -6.72 23.72 4.70
N ARG A 187 -7.78 22.96 4.90
CA ARG A 187 -8.01 22.12 6.08
C ARG A 187 -7.66 20.66 5.85
N GLY A 188 -7.22 20.29 4.64
CA GLY A 188 -6.93 18.91 4.23
C GLY A 188 -5.89 18.21 5.11
N TRP A 189 -4.94 18.93 5.71
CA TRP A 189 -3.96 18.40 6.65
C TRP A 189 -4.58 17.73 7.89
N GLN A 190 -5.81 18.10 8.26
CA GLN A 190 -6.55 17.48 9.37
C GLN A 190 -6.93 16.03 9.11
N LEU A 191 -6.97 15.62 7.86
CA LEU A 191 -7.29 14.25 7.43
C LEU A 191 -6.11 13.27 7.58
N GLY A 192 -4.92 13.77 7.97
CA GLY A 192 -3.71 12.96 7.96
C GLY A 192 -3.07 12.83 6.58
N SER A 193 -2.10 11.94 6.47
CA SER A 193 -1.34 11.69 5.25
C SER A 193 -0.91 10.22 5.16
N ASP A 194 -0.43 9.83 3.97
CA ASP A 194 0.14 8.49 3.77
C ASP A 194 1.29 8.21 4.75
N SER A 195 1.46 6.94 5.09
CA SER A 195 2.47 6.46 6.06
C SER A 195 3.94 6.78 5.70
N VAL A 196 4.18 7.38 4.55
CA VAL A 196 5.50 7.84 4.09
C VAL A 196 5.77 9.28 4.50
N VAL A 197 4.73 10.09 4.67
CA VAL A 197 4.80 11.51 5.04
C VAL A 197 4.72 11.65 6.54
N GLN A 198 5.74 12.25 7.15
CA GLN A 198 5.82 12.35 8.60
C GLN A 198 4.83 13.38 9.16
N VAL A 199 4.72 14.53 8.50
CA VAL A 199 3.83 15.63 8.91
C VAL A 199 2.95 16.04 7.75
N PRO A 200 1.61 15.88 7.84
CA PRO A 200 0.70 16.34 6.81
C PRO A 200 0.75 17.86 6.65
N ASN A 201 0.75 18.33 5.42
CA ASN A 201 0.75 19.74 5.08
C ASN A 201 -0.34 20.05 4.02
N ASN A 202 -0.42 21.28 3.52
CA ASN A 202 -1.47 21.72 2.59
C ASN A 202 -1.46 20.96 1.25
N VAL A 203 -0.31 20.46 0.80
CA VAL A 203 -0.14 19.80 -0.51
C VAL A 203 0.20 18.32 -0.41
N SER A 204 0.42 17.81 0.81
CA SER A 204 0.69 16.39 1.08
C SER A 204 -0.17 15.91 2.23
N ASN A 205 -1.36 15.40 1.92
CA ASN A 205 -2.36 14.90 2.85
C ASN A 205 -3.36 13.99 2.12
N HIS A 206 -4.27 13.34 2.85
CA HIS A 206 -5.25 12.43 2.25
C HIS A 206 -6.23 13.11 1.28
N LEU A 207 -6.53 14.39 1.42
CA LEU A 207 -7.36 15.13 0.45
C LEU A 207 -6.64 15.25 -0.88
N THR A 208 -5.38 15.69 -0.87
CA THR A 208 -4.58 15.86 -2.09
C THR A 208 -4.27 14.53 -2.77
N THR A 209 -3.92 13.49 -1.98
CA THR A 209 -3.73 12.12 -2.49
C THR A 209 -5.02 11.60 -3.14
N GLY A 210 -6.17 11.78 -2.49
CA GLY A 210 -7.47 11.37 -3.02
C GLY A 210 -7.87 12.11 -4.31
N LEU A 211 -7.63 13.42 -4.39
CA LEU A 211 -7.86 14.22 -5.59
C LEU A 211 -6.94 13.76 -6.75
N LEU A 212 -5.64 13.58 -6.50
CA LEU A 212 -4.71 13.08 -7.52
C LEU A 212 -5.11 11.67 -7.98
N LYS A 213 -5.53 10.80 -7.07
CA LYS A 213 -6.03 9.46 -7.42
C LYS A 213 -7.30 9.53 -8.28
N TYR A 214 -8.23 10.43 -7.94
CA TYR A 214 -9.43 10.68 -8.74
C TYR A 214 -9.07 11.11 -10.17
N PHE A 215 -8.25 12.15 -10.33
CA PHE A 215 -7.84 12.64 -11.64
C PHE A 215 -7.03 11.62 -12.44
N HIS A 216 -6.11 10.92 -11.78
CA HIS A 216 -5.34 9.85 -12.40
C HIS A 216 -6.23 8.70 -12.89
N THR A 217 -7.27 8.34 -12.11
CA THR A 217 -8.19 7.26 -12.45
C THR A 217 -9.11 7.63 -13.60
N THR A 218 -9.66 8.84 -13.58
CA THR A 218 -10.70 9.28 -14.53
C THR A 218 -10.16 9.99 -15.75
N GLY A 219 -8.91 10.51 -15.73
CA GLY A 219 -8.34 11.31 -16.80
C GLY A 219 -8.91 12.74 -16.89
N ARG A 220 -9.61 13.23 -15.87
CA ARG A 220 -10.24 14.55 -15.82
C ARG A 220 -9.24 15.68 -15.55
N PHE A 221 -8.16 15.74 -16.34
CA PHE A 221 -7.08 16.69 -16.11
C PHE A 221 -7.47 18.14 -16.28
N THR A 222 -8.40 18.46 -17.19
CA THR A 222 -8.90 19.84 -17.36
C THR A 222 -9.59 20.34 -16.08
N SER A 223 -10.44 19.53 -15.45
CA SER A 223 -11.09 19.88 -14.17
C SER A 223 -10.07 20.07 -13.06
N ALA A 224 -9.01 19.24 -13.05
CA ALA A 224 -7.91 19.35 -12.10
C ALA A 224 -7.11 20.65 -12.28
N ILE A 225 -6.75 20.98 -13.53
CA ILE A 225 -6.02 22.21 -13.86
C ILE A 225 -6.81 23.43 -13.37
N ASN A 226 -8.12 23.50 -13.68
CA ASN A 226 -8.96 24.59 -13.26
C ASN A 226 -9.02 24.73 -11.72
N LEU A 227 -9.14 23.61 -10.99
CA LEU A 227 -9.15 23.60 -9.54
C LEU A 227 -7.82 24.11 -8.96
N PHE A 228 -6.70 23.52 -9.39
CA PHE A 228 -5.39 23.88 -8.84
C PHE A 228 -4.88 25.24 -9.29
N GLU A 229 -5.24 25.73 -10.48
CA GLU A 229 -4.97 27.12 -10.88
C GLU A 229 -5.66 28.12 -9.94
N LYS A 230 -6.90 27.86 -9.57
CA LYS A 230 -7.63 28.70 -8.63
C LYS A 230 -7.02 28.66 -7.22
N LEU A 231 -6.69 27.46 -6.72
CA LEU A 231 -6.07 27.28 -5.40
C LEU A 231 -4.64 27.86 -5.33
N ARG A 232 -3.88 27.80 -6.42
CA ARG A 232 -2.53 28.38 -6.51
C ARG A 232 -2.52 29.89 -6.30
N THR A 233 -3.58 30.60 -6.64
CA THR A 233 -3.67 32.05 -6.38
C THR A 233 -3.68 32.38 -4.89
N GLN A 234 -4.03 31.43 -4.05
CA GLN A 234 -4.07 31.59 -2.58
C GLN A 234 -2.78 31.08 -1.91
N ASN A 235 -2.18 29.99 -2.43
CA ASN A 235 -0.93 29.42 -1.91
C ASN A 235 -0.09 28.86 -3.07
N ILE A 236 1.12 29.37 -3.20
CA ILE A 236 2.06 29.00 -4.27
C ILE A 236 2.47 27.51 -4.22
N GLU A 237 2.48 26.86 -3.03
CA GLU A 237 2.82 25.44 -2.86
C GLU A 237 1.94 24.52 -3.71
N VAL A 238 0.70 24.93 -3.99
CA VAL A 238 -0.24 24.19 -4.84
C VAL A 238 0.28 24.02 -6.28
N SER A 239 1.26 24.83 -6.69
CA SER A 239 1.94 24.68 -8.00
C SER A 239 2.57 23.29 -8.19
N SER A 240 2.96 22.62 -7.11
CA SER A 240 3.44 21.24 -7.16
C SER A 240 2.35 20.26 -7.63
N LEU A 241 1.12 20.40 -7.13
CA LEU A 241 -0.04 19.57 -7.53
C LEU A 241 -0.48 19.88 -8.96
N LEU A 242 -0.51 21.16 -9.32
CA LEU A 242 -0.81 21.59 -10.69
C LEU A 242 0.19 21.00 -11.69
N ALA A 243 1.49 21.05 -11.37
CA ALA A 243 2.52 20.47 -12.23
C ALA A 243 2.38 18.94 -12.35
N LYS A 244 2.08 18.23 -11.25
CA LYS A 244 1.81 16.79 -11.27
C LYS A 244 0.67 16.44 -12.22
N VAL A 245 -0.43 17.19 -12.18
CA VAL A 245 -1.56 16.98 -13.07
C VAL A 245 -1.24 17.30 -14.52
N LEU A 246 -0.50 18.39 -14.80
CA LEU A 246 -0.05 18.73 -16.13
C LEU A 246 0.85 17.63 -16.71
N PHE A 247 1.74 17.05 -15.91
CA PHE A 247 2.58 15.91 -16.33
C PHE A 247 1.76 14.63 -16.56
N MET A 248 0.71 14.38 -15.78
CA MET A 248 -0.23 13.27 -16.01
C MET A 248 -1.01 13.46 -17.32
N GLY A 249 -1.36 14.70 -17.67
CA GLY A 249 -2.06 15.06 -18.90
C GLY A 249 -1.16 15.25 -20.12
N ASN A 250 0.15 14.95 -20.02
CA ASN A 250 1.18 15.15 -21.05
C ASN A 250 1.41 16.62 -21.46
N GLU A 251 0.95 17.58 -20.64
CA GLU A 251 1.18 19.03 -20.83
C GLU A 251 2.51 19.45 -20.20
N GLU A 252 3.61 18.82 -20.64
CA GLU A 252 4.91 18.88 -19.98
C GLU A 252 5.53 20.29 -19.97
N VAL A 253 5.43 21.02 -21.09
CA VAL A 253 5.98 22.37 -21.22
C VAL A 253 5.32 23.32 -20.22
N GLN A 254 4.02 23.18 -20.04
CA GLN A 254 3.26 23.99 -19.12
C GLN A 254 3.58 23.64 -17.66
N GLY A 255 3.71 22.34 -17.35
CA GLY A 255 4.12 21.86 -16.03
C GLY A 255 5.50 22.37 -15.61
N VAL A 256 6.49 22.31 -16.50
CA VAL A 256 7.83 22.85 -16.24
C VAL A 256 7.80 24.38 -16.06
N ARG A 257 7.01 25.10 -16.85
CA ARG A 257 6.85 26.55 -16.73
C ARG A 257 6.24 26.94 -15.38
N VAL A 258 5.21 26.21 -14.93
CA VAL A 258 4.57 26.43 -13.63
C VAL A 258 5.57 26.23 -12.50
N LEU A 259 6.31 25.11 -12.48
CA LEU A 259 7.34 24.86 -11.47
C LEU A 259 8.45 25.92 -11.49
N TYR A 260 8.92 26.30 -12.68
CA TYR A 260 9.97 27.32 -12.80
C TYR A 260 9.53 28.68 -12.24
N GLN A 261 8.29 29.10 -12.49
CA GLN A 261 7.75 30.35 -11.94
C GLN A 261 7.62 30.26 -10.42
N ALA A 262 7.05 29.16 -9.91
CA ALA A 262 6.85 28.97 -8.49
C ALA A 262 8.17 28.86 -7.71
N LEU A 263 9.16 28.17 -8.25
CA LEU A 263 10.49 28.05 -7.64
C LEU A 263 11.29 29.37 -7.65
N LYS A 264 10.92 30.36 -8.45
CA LYS A 264 11.49 31.71 -8.33
C LYS A 264 11.00 32.43 -7.06
N GLU A 265 9.76 32.19 -6.68
CA GLU A 265 9.16 32.77 -5.48
C GLU A 265 9.52 31.96 -4.22
N SER A 266 9.54 30.64 -4.32
CA SER A 266 9.89 29.72 -3.23
C SER A 266 11.01 28.74 -3.66
N PRO A 267 12.30 29.17 -3.64
CA PRO A 267 13.41 28.37 -4.20
C PRO A 267 13.72 27.08 -3.44
N MET A 268 13.27 26.97 -2.19
CA MET A 268 13.53 25.83 -1.30
C MET A 268 12.24 25.06 -0.96
N ASP A 269 11.23 25.11 -1.82
CA ASP A 269 10.05 24.25 -1.65
C ASP A 269 10.42 22.81 -2.01
N CYS A 270 10.43 21.95 -0.99
CA CYS A 270 10.87 20.55 -1.12
C CYS A 270 9.96 19.73 -2.05
N ILE A 271 8.65 20.00 -2.06
CA ILE A 271 7.69 19.22 -2.85
C ILE A 271 7.73 19.63 -4.32
N MET A 272 7.91 20.92 -4.64
CA MET A 272 8.13 21.37 -6.02
C MET A 272 9.44 20.83 -6.59
N LEU A 273 10.52 20.87 -5.79
CA LEU A 273 11.82 20.32 -6.18
C LEU A 273 11.77 18.80 -6.38
N ASP A 274 11.07 18.06 -5.50
CA ASP A 274 10.84 16.61 -5.66
C ASP A 274 10.05 16.32 -6.93
N THR A 275 8.98 17.08 -7.20
CA THR A 275 8.15 16.93 -8.40
C THR A 275 8.96 17.18 -9.67
N GLN A 276 9.85 18.17 -9.65
CA GLN A 276 10.75 18.45 -10.77
C GLN A 276 11.77 17.32 -10.97
N ALA A 277 12.36 16.82 -9.89
CA ALA A 277 13.29 15.69 -9.92
C ALA A 277 12.64 14.43 -10.47
N GLU A 278 11.42 14.11 -10.03
CA GLU A 278 10.65 12.99 -10.56
C GLU A 278 10.41 13.07 -12.07
N PHE A 279 9.98 14.23 -12.53
CA PHE A 279 9.77 14.47 -13.95
C PHE A 279 11.07 14.30 -14.76
N LEU A 280 12.18 14.86 -14.27
CA LEU A 280 13.49 14.76 -14.92
C LEU A 280 14.00 13.32 -14.97
N ILE A 281 13.83 12.52 -13.90
CA ILE A 281 14.16 11.08 -13.90
C ILE A 281 13.35 10.36 -14.98
N LYS A 282 12.03 10.58 -15.02
CA LYS A 282 11.14 9.97 -16.02
C LYS A 282 11.57 10.32 -17.45
N LYS A 283 11.95 11.57 -17.68
CA LYS A 283 12.46 12.04 -18.99
C LYS A 283 13.84 11.51 -19.32
N ALA A 284 14.70 11.32 -18.33
CA ALA A 284 16.01 10.69 -18.53
C ALA A 284 15.88 9.23 -18.94
N MET A 285 14.94 8.50 -18.35
CA MET A 285 14.67 7.10 -18.70
C MET A 285 14.06 6.93 -20.11
N ALA A 286 13.38 7.95 -20.62
CA ALA A 286 12.82 8.01 -21.97
C ALA A 286 13.76 8.72 -22.98
N ALA A 287 15.02 9.02 -22.60
CA ALA A 287 15.95 9.72 -23.48
C ALA A 287 16.47 8.81 -24.60
N GLU A 288 16.57 9.36 -25.81
CA GLU A 288 17.07 8.64 -26.99
C GLU A 288 18.59 8.50 -26.98
N THR A 289 19.32 9.46 -26.38
CA THR A 289 20.78 9.49 -26.35
C THR A 289 21.34 9.43 -24.92
N PRO A 290 22.49 8.77 -24.71
CA PRO A 290 23.13 8.71 -23.38
C PRO A 290 23.48 10.12 -22.83
N ALA A 291 23.90 11.04 -23.67
CA ALA A 291 24.23 12.40 -23.25
C ALA A 291 23.01 13.16 -22.71
N GLN A 292 21.87 13.04 -23.38
CA GLN A 292 20.60 13.61 -22.86
C GLN A 292 20.15 12.98 -21.55
N LYS A 293 20.38 11.66 -21.40
CA LYS A 293 20.09 10.95 -20.15
C LYS A 293 20.92 11.52 -19.01
N GLU A 294 22.23 11.64 -19.22
CA GLU A 294 23.17 12.15 -18.21
C GLU A 294 22.87 13.61 -17.84
N GLU A 295 22.64 14.49 -18.82
CA GLU A 295 22.27 15.90 -18.57
C GLU A 295 21.01 16.01 -17.72
N ARG A 296 19.95 15.26 -18.06
CA ARG A 296 18.68 15.27 -17.30
C ARG A 296 18.84 14.71 -15.89
N LEU A 297 19.66 13.66 -15.71
CA LEU A 297 19.95 13.11 -14.38
C LEU A 297 20.81 14.06 -13.55
N ALA A 298 21.74 14.81 -14.14
CA ALA A 298 22.49 15.84 -13.42
C ALA A 298 21.58 16.97 -12.93
N MET A 299 20.61 17.40 -13.76
CA MET A 299 19.58 18.36 -13.31
C MET A 299 18.68 17.77 -12.21
N ALA A 300 18.28 16.50 -12.34
CA ALA A 300 17.47 15.81 -11.32
C ALA A 300 18.21 15.71 -10.00
N LEU A 301 19.53 15.44 -10.03
CA LEU A 301 20.40 15.39 -8.85
C LEU A 301 20.40 16.72 -8.11
N GLY A 302 20.59 17.83 -8.82
CA GLY A 302 20.56 19.17 -8.21
C GLY A 302 19.21 19.53 -7.58
N CYS A 303 18.09 19.08 -8.17
CA CYS A 303 16.76 19.28 -7.60
C CYS A 303 16.54 18.40 -6.36
N ALA A 304 16.89 17.11 -6.42
CA ALA A 304 16.71 16.17 -5.31
C ALA A 304 17.60 16.50 -4.11
N ASP A 305 18.84 16.93 -4.35
CA ASP A 305 19.76 17.39 -3.30
C ASP A 305 19.20 18.61 -2.55
N ARG A 306 18.75 19.63 -3.28
CA ARG A 306 18.09 20.80 -2.69
C ARG A 306 16.81 20.45 -1.96
N SER A 307 16.01 19.50 -2.46
CA SER A 307 14.81 19.01 -1.80
C SER A 307 15.15 18.35 -0.46
N THR A 308 16.21 17.55 -0.41
CA THR A 308 16.69 16.90 0.82
C THR A 308 17.22 17.89 1.84
N ILE A 309 17.94 18.94 1.40
CA ILE A 309 18.39 20.04 2.26
C ILE A 309 17.19 20.82 2.84
N ALA A 310 16.15 21.02 2.03
CA ALA A 310 14.95 21.77 2.45
C ALA A 310 14.09 21.01 3.46
N ALA A 311 14.01 19.67 3.36
CA ALA A 311 13.22 18.81 4.23
C ALA A 311 13.99 17.53 4.64
N PRO A 312 15.02 17.67 5.51
CA PRO A 312 15.88 16.53 5.87
C PRO A 312 15.18 15.47 6.72
N ASN A 313 14.05 15.79 7.34
CA ASN A 313 13.28 14.87 8.18
C ASN A 313 12.28 14.04 7.38
N GLU A 314 12.04 14.36 6.09
CA GLU A 314 11.08 13.64 5.26
C GLU A 314 11.78 12.53 4.46
N PHE A 315 11.36 11.30 4.67
CA PHE A 315 11.91 10.13 3.95
C PHE A 315 11.78 10.27 2.42
N GLY A 316 10.70 10.88 1.93
CA GLY A 316 10.42 11.02 0.50
C GLY A 316 11.52 11.74 -0.28
N THR A 317 12.12 12.80 0.30
CA THR A 317 13.20 13.57 -0.33
C THR A 317 14.48 12.75 -0.46
N TRP A 318 14.85 11.99 0.57
CA TRP A 318 15.98 11.07 0.55
C TRP A 318 15.77 9.91 -0.43
N ALA A 319 14.55 9.37 -0.46
CA ALA A 319 14.19 8.32 -1.40
C ALA A 319 14.33 8.80 -2.85
N ARG A 320 13.91 10.04 -3.16
CA ARG A 320 14.08 10.65 -4.48
C ARG A 320 15.55 10.81 -4.83
N LEU A 321 16.36 11.31 -3.92
CA LEU A 321 17.80 11.47 -4.12
C LEU A 321 18.47 10.10 -4.38
N ALA A 322 18.13 9.07 -3.59
CA ALA A 322 18.62 7.72 -3.83
C ALA A 322 18.18 7.15 -5.18
N GLN A 323 16.92 7.43 -5.63
CA GLN A 323 16.46 7.05 -6.97
C GLN A 323 17.27 7.70 -8.10
N VAL A 324 17.70 8.95 -7.94
CA VAL A 324 18.57 9.60 -8.92
C VAL A 324 19.91 8.89 -9.02
N TYR A 325 20.53 8.54 -7.88
CA TYR A 325 21.79 7.78 -7.88
C TYR A 325 21.62 6.38 -8.48
N VAL A 326 20.49 5.68 -8.20
CA VAL A 326 20.15 4.41 -8.85
C VAL A 326 20.00 4.56 -10.38
N ALA A 327 19.48 5.70 -10.85
CA ALA A 327 19.33 6.00 -12.27
C ALA A 327 20.67 6.37 -12.93
N LEU A 328 21.59 6.98 -12.17
CA LEU A 328 22.98 7.25 -12.56
C LEU A 328 23.87 6.01 -12.50
N GLU A 329 23.38 4.90 -11.95
CA GLU A 329 24.12 3.66 -11.70
C GLU A 329 25.28 3.85 -10.68
N ASP A 330 25.17 4.87 -9.83
CA ASP A 330 26.05 5.13 -8.71
C ASP A 330 25.52 4.45 -7.44
N TRP A 331 25.83 3.19 -7.31
CA TRP A 331 25.31 2.31 -6.26
C TRP A 331 25.85 2.64 -4.88
N GLU A 332 27.09 3.12 -4.78
CA GLU A 332 27.72 3.47 -3.53
C GLU A 332 27.03 4.67 -2.87
N ASN A 333 26.81 5.72 -3.65
CA ASN A 333 26.08 6.90 -3.17
C ASN A 333 24.60 6.56 -2.94
N ALA A 334 23.96 5.74 -3.79
CA ALA A 334 22.59 5.31 -3.58
C ALA A 334 22.40 4.62 -2.22
N LEU A 335 23.28 3.68 -1.86
CA LEU A 335 23.24 3.00 -0.55
C LEU A 335 23.57 3.95 0.61
N THR A 336 24.53 4.86 0.42
CA THR A 336 24.90 5.85 1.45
C THR A 336 23.75 6.79 1.77
N ILE A 337 23.06 7.29 0.76
CA ILE A 337 21.88 8.15 0.92
C ILE A 337 20.73 7.38 1.58
N LEU A 338 20.48 6.16 1.13
CA LEU A 338 19.46 5.31 1.72
C LEU A 338 19.73 5.06 3.20
N ASN A 339 20.99 4.75 3.57
CA ASN A 339 21.39 4.55 4.98
C ASN A 339 21.20 5.82 5.85
N SER A 340 21.30 6.99 5.25
CA SER A 340 21.17 8.28 5.95
C SER A 340 19.71 8.76 6.07
N SER A 341 18.77 8.07 5.39
CA SER A 341 17.37 8.49 5.35
C SER A 341 16.66 8.29 6.70
N PRO A 342 15.78 9.23 7.10
CA PRO A 342 15.01 9.11 8.33
C PRO A 342 13.97 7.99 8.18
N MET A 343 14.06 6.97 9.02
CA MET A 343 13.12 5.85 9.01
C MET A 343 12.18 5.93 10.20
N PHE A 344 10.90 5.73 9.94
CA PHE A 344 9.89 5.63 10.98
C PHE A 344 8.98 4.43 10.71
N THR A 345 8.57 3.79 11.80
CA THR A 345 7.71 2.62 11.75
C THR A 345 6.25 3.04 11.77
N TYR A 346 5.48 2.57 10.79
CA TYR A 346 4.03 2.63 10.87
C TYR A 346 3.56 1.67 11.99
N GLN A 347 2.79 2.18 12.94
CA GLN A 347 2.19 1.36 14.00
C GLN A 347 0.73 1.12 13.64
N ASP A 348 0.35 -0.15 13.45
CA ASP A 348 -1.03 -0.58 13.22
C ASP A 348 -1.96 -0.38 14.44
N LYS A 349 -1.47 0.22 15.52
CA LYS A 349 -2.24 0.44 16.76
C LYS A 349 -3.47 1.34 16.58
N ASP A 350 -3.49 2.10 15.48
CA ASP A 350 -4.57 3.07 15.21
C ASP A 350 -5.66 2.51 14.26
N ALA A 351 -5.57 1.24 13.87
CA ALA A 351 -6.63 0.61 13.11
C ALA A 351 -7.87 0.41 13.99
N PRO A 352 -9.06 0.85 13.57
CA PRO A 352 -10.27 0.64 14.36
C PRO A 352 -10.52 -0.85 14.55
N ILE A 353 -10.74 -1.25 15.80
CA ILE A 353 -11.14 -2.61 16.13
C ILE A 353 -12.60 -2.75 15.75
N MET A 354 -12.88 -3.48 14.67
CA MET A 354 -14.24 -3.81 14.28
C MET A 354 -14.64 -5.13 14.92
N PRO A 355 -15.90 -5.29 15.36
CA PRO A 355 -16.38 -6.56 15.89
C PRO A 355 -16.25 -7.66 14.81
N GLU A 356 -15.82 -8.86 15.22
CA GLU A 356 -15.73 -10.01 14.33
C GLU A 356 -17.14 -10.44 13.89
N PRO A 357 -17.38 -10.59 12.58
CA PRO A 357 -18.67 -11.06 12.10
C PRO A 357 -18.89 -12.51 12.48
N LYS A 358 -20.02 -12.83 13.15
CA LYS A 358 -20.39 -14.19 13.53
C LYS A 358 -21.03 -14.95 12.38
N GLU A 359 -21.90 -14.30 11.62
CA GLU A 359 -22.54 -14.85 10.44
C GLU A 359 -22.62 -13.78 9.34
N VAL A 360 -22.12 -14.11 8.16
CA VAL A 360 -22.16 -13.25 6.97
C VAL A 360 -23.05 -13.89 5.94
N TYR A 361 -24.18 -13.28 5.63
CA TYR A 361 -25.05 -13.72 4.55
C TYR A 361 -24.66 -13.03 3.25
N LEU A 362 -24.05 -13.79 2.36
CA LEU A 362 -23.66 -13.32 1.04
C LEU A 362 -24.71 -13.79 0.01
N PRO A 363 -25.34 -12.90 -0.75
CA PRO A 363 -26.25 -13.31 -1.80
C PRO A 363 -25.47 -13.98 -2.93
N THR A 364 -26.01 -15.05 -3.43
CA THR A 364 -25.53 -15.71 -4.64
C THR A 364 -26.24 -15.08 -5.85
N LEU A 365 -25.48 -14.59 -6.82
CA LEU A 365 -26.06 -14.21 -8.11
C LEU A 365 -26.48 -15.50 -8.84
N PRO A 366 -27.75 -15.63 -9.25
CA PRO A 366 -28.28 -16.87 -9.84
C PRO A 366 -27.61 -17.29 -11.14
N GLU A 367 -26.95 -16.36 -11.81
CA GLU A 367 -26.44 -16.49 -13.17
C GLU A 367 -24.94 -16.79 -13.26
N THR A 368 -24.20 -16.71 -12.15
CA THR A 368 -22.79 -17.10 -12.09
C THR A 368 -22.69 -18.56 -11.72
N ARG A 369 -22.13 -19.38 -12.61
CA ARG A 369 -21.74 -20.75 -12.24
C ARG A 369 -20.68 -20.63 -11.14
N LEU A 370 -21.07 -21.05 -9.95
CA LEU A 370 -20.26 -21.02 -8.74
C LEU A 370 -18.93 -21.78 -8.88
N ASP A 371 -18.90 -22.78 -9.75
CA ASP A 371 -17.80 -23.72 -9.95
C ASP A 371 -16.55 -23.08 -10.57
N GLU A 372 -16.68 -21.93 -11.24
CA GLU A 372 -15.56 -21.22 -11.85
C GLU A 372 -14.98 -20.10 -10.99
N ILE A 373 -15.71 -19.60 -9.99
CA ILE A 373 -15.36 -18.35 -9.28
C ILE A 373 -15.09 -18.58 -7.78
N ASP A 374 -15.63 -19.64 -7.16
CA ASP A 374 -15.43 -19.92 -5.73
C ASP A 374 -15.45 -21.41 -5.43
N SER A 375 -14.33 -21.95 -5.22
CA SER A 375 -14.17 -22.84 -4.09
C SER A 375 -13.64 -21.97 -2.94
N GLU A 376 -14.53 -21.51 -2.02
CA GLU A 376 -14.03 -21.20 -0.69
C GLU A 376 -13.17 -22.39 -0.28
N PRO A 377 -11.97 -22.17 0.26
CA PRO A 377 -11.21 -23.26 0.83
C PRO A 377 -12.11 -23.85 1.91
N ASP A 378 -12.66 -25.05 1.65
CA ASP A 378 -13.27 -25.84 2.68
C ASP A 378 -12.24 -25.83 3.80
N SER A 379 -12.52 -25.21 4.92
CA SER A 379 -11.60 -25.09 6.06
C SER A 379 -11.13 -26.47 6.57
N ARG A 380 -11.75 -27.53 6.05
CA ARG A 380 -11.41 -28.93 6.25
C ARG A 380 -10.24 -29.42 5.39
N PHE A 381 -9.88 -28.70 4.32
CA PHE A 381 -8.73 -28.99 3.45
C PHE A 381 -7.80 -27.77 3.38
N SER A 382 -7.46 -27.18 4.52
CA SER A 382 -6.32 -26.27 4.61
C SER A 382 -5.10 -27.08 4.17
N GLU A 383 -4.73 -26.95 2.90
CA GLU A 383 -3.47 -27.47 2.39
C GLU A 383 -2.37 -26.85 3.23
N GLN A 384 -1.52 -27.68 3.83
CA GLN A 384 -0.42 -27.19 4.64
C GLN A 384 0.53 -26.39 3.75
N VAL A 385 0.55 -25.09 3.93
CA VAL A 385 1.52 -24.22 3.31
C VAL A 385 2.86 -24.37 4.01
N ASP A 386 3.95 -24.44 3.26
CA ASP A 386 5.29 -24.49 3.81
C ASP A 386 5.53 -23.27 4.74
N ALA A 387 5.93 -23.54 5.99
CA ALA A 387 6.18 -22.51 6.99
C ALA A 387 7.23 -21.47 6.53
N SER A 388 8.17 -21.85 5.68
CA SER A 388 9.16 -20.93 5.13
C SER A 388 8.54 -19.86 4.23
N LEU A 389 7.44 -20.17 3.53
CA LEU A 389 6.70 -19.23 2.70
C LEU A 389 5.83 -18.26 3.53
N LEU A 390 5.28 -18.72 4.64
CA LEU A 390 4.47 -17.89 5.54
C LEU A 390 5.30 -16.84 6.29
N ASN A 391 6.59 -17.11 6.49
CA ASN A 391 7.51 -16.24 7.23
C ASN A 391 8.18 -15.16 6.37
N LEU A 392 7.79 -14.95 5.11
CA LEU A 392 8.35 -13.92 4.24
C LEU A 392 7.94 -12.51 4.70
N ARG A 393 8.80 -11.87 5.50
CA ARG A 393 8.53 -10.58 6.15
C ARG A 393 8.28 -9.44 5.17
N ALA A 394 8.93 -9.46 3.99
CA ALA A 394 8.80 -8.39 2.99
C ALA A 394 7.37 -8.20 2.47
N SER A 395 6.53 -9.24 2.52
CA SER A 395 5.11 -9.15 2.14
C SER A 395 4.30 -8.18 3.03
N ASN A 396 4.75 -7.97 4.26
CA ASN A 396 4.06 -7.17 5.26
C ASN A 396 4.61 -5.74 5.38
N TYR A 397 5.66 -5.39 4.62
CA TYR A 397 6.24 -4.06 4.68
C TYR A 397 5.31 -3.01 4.09
N ARG A 398 5.25 -1.85 4.77
CA ARG A 398 4.46 -0.67 4.40
C ARG A 398 5.30 0.59 4.59
N GLY A 399 4.78 1.72 4.10
CA GLY A 399 5.39 3.03 4.29
C GLY A 399 6.83 3.07 3.81
N THR A 400 7.69 3.67 4.63
CA THR A 400 9.11 3.88 4.34
C THR A 400 9.89 2.58 4.15
N PHE A 401 9.62 1.54 4.94
CA PHE A 401 10.27 0.24 4.80
C PHE A 401 9.96 -0.44 3.46
N LYS A 402 8.71 -0.36 2.99
CA LYS A 402 8.33 -0.88 1.67
C LYS A 402 9.06 -0.16 0.54
N LEU A 403 9.16 1.18 0.62
CA LEU A 403 9.87 1.97 -0.38
C LEU A 403 11.37 1.67 -0.39
N ALA A 404 12.01 1.62 0.78
CA ALA A 404 13.43 1.26 0.91
C ALA A 404 13.71 -0.15 0.37
N TYR A 405 12.87 -1.14 0.70
CA TYR A 405 12.96 -2.50 0.18
C TYR A 405 12.82 -2.54 -1.35
N ASN A 406 11.87 -1.80 -1.92
CA ASN A 406 11.69 -1.71 -3.38
C ASN A 406 12.91 -1.11 -4.08
N MET A 407 13.60 -0.16 -3.45
CA MET A 407 14.85 0.40 -3.99
C MET A 407 15.99 -0.64 -3.96
N LEU A 408 16.12 -1.40 -2.87
CA LEU A 408 17.09 -2.51 -2.81
C LEU A 408 16.80 -3.58 -3.87
N THR A 409 15.53 -3.95 -4.09
CA THR A 409 15.17 -4.91 -5.15
C THR A 409 15.41 -4.35 -6.55
N GLU A 410 15.34 -3.02 -6.73
CA GLU A 410 15.69 -2.37 -7.99
C GLU A 410 17.18 -2.43 -8.28
N MET A 411 18.01 -2.14 -7.28
CA MET A 411 19.46 -2.30 -7.38
C MET A 411 19.82 -3.76 -7.66
N LEU A 412 19.25 -4.70 -6.88
CA LEU A 412 19.44 -6.13 -7.05
C LEU A 412 19.15 -6.62 -8.47
N ALA A 413 18.02 -6.16 -9.06
CA ALA A 413 17.63 -6.55 -10.42
C ALA A 413 18.60 -6.06 -11.50
N LYS A 414 19.37 -4.98 -11.23
CA LYS A 414 20.33 -4.40 -12.17
C LYS A 414 21.74 -5.01 -12.02
N ILE A 415 22.22 -5.21 -10.80
CA ILE A 415 23.63 -5.59 -10.56
C ILE A 415 23.81 -7.02 -10.01
N GLY A 416 22.73 -7.65 -9.55
CA GLY A 416 22.78 -8.96 -8.91
C GLY A 416 23.25 -8.92 -7.46
N TRP A 417 23.01 -10.04 -6.75
CA TRP A 417 23.24 -10.13 -5.31
C TRP A 417 24.70 -9.99 -4.91
N ASP A 418 25.60 -10.71 -5.59
CA ASP A 418 27.03 -10.73 -5.23
C ASP A 418 27.68 -9.34 -5.37
N GLN A 419 27.31 -8.60 -6.42
CA GLN A 419 27.80 -7.24 -6.63
C GLN A 419 27.21 -6.29 -5.59
N LEU A 420 25.93 -6.40 -5.26
CA LEU A 420 25.28 -5.59 -4.24
C LEU A 420 25.95 -5.79 -2.86
N LEU A 421 26.29 -7.03 -2.49
CA LEU A 421 27.03 -7.31 -1.26
C LEU A 421 28.46 -6.75 -1.26
N LYS A 422 29.16 -6.81 -2.39
CA LYS A 422 30.50 -6.20 -2.52
C LYS A 422 30.43 -4.69 -2.28
N ILE A 423 29.46 -4.00 -2.89
CA ILE A 423 29.25 -2.57 -2.70
C ILE A 423 28.89 -2.29 -1.23
N ARG A 424 27.95 -3.04 -0.65
CA ARG A 424 27.61 -2.93 0.77
C ARG A 424 28.86 -3.01 1.66
N SER A 425 29.71 -4.00 1.43
CA SER A 425 30.94 -4.20 2.20
C SER A 425 32.00 -3.11 1.96
N ALA A 426 31.98 -2.50 0.77
CA ALA A 426 32.87 -1.37 0.47
C ALA A 426 32.45 -0.07 1.18
N VAL A 427 31.14 0.17 1.28
CA VAL A 427 30.58 1.42 1.83
C VAL A 427 30.42 1.38 3.35
N PHE A 428 30.04 0.23 3.92
CA PHE A 428 29.64 0.14 5.32
C PHE A 428 30.57 -0.70 6.18
N VAL A 429 30.63 -0.33 7.47
CA VAL A 429 31.13 -1.15 8.57
C VAL A 429 29.92 -1.69 9.33
N MET A 430 29.95 -2.98 9.66
CA MET A 430 28.86 -3.60 10.43
C MET A 430 29.02 -3.30 11.93
N GLU A 431 27.92 -3.29 12.67
CA GLU A 431 27.91 -2.97 14.10
C GLU A 431 28.87 -3.84 14.92
N ASP A 432 28.95 -5.15 14.61
CA ASP A 432 29.84 -6.08 15.29
C ASP A 432 31.32 -5.79 15.03
N GLU A 433 31.68 -5.33 13.84
CA GLU A 433 33.04 -4.90 13.50
C GLU A 433 33.37 -3.58 14.18
N TYR A 434 32.39 -2.68 14.27
CA TYR A 434 32.54 -1.40 14.96
C TYR A 434 32.73 -1.59 16.47
N ARG A 435 31.95 -2.46 17.13
CA ARG A 435 32.09 -2.79 18.56
C ARG A 435 33.42 -3.42 18.91
N LYS A 436 33.98 -4.30 18.07
CA LYS A 436 35.30 -4.90 18.24
C LYS A 436 36.44 -3.87 18.17
N ARG A 437 36.16 -2.71 17.56
CA ARG A 437 37.14 -1.62 17.36
C ARG A 437 37.15 -0.56 18.44
N SER A 438 36.01 -0.32 19.10
CA SER A 438 35.98 0.62 20.21
C SER A 438 36.86 0.02 21.32
N PRO A 439 38.03 0.58 21.63
CA PRO A 439 38.78 0.13 22.78
C PRO A 439 37.88 0.33 23.98
N SER A 440 37.64 -0.74 24.72
CA SER A 440 36.86 -0.72 25.95
C SER A 440 37.43 0.37 26.86
N THR A 441 36.72 1.48 26.97
CA THR A 441 36.98 2.58 27.91
C THR A 441 36.69 2.17 29.36
N ASP A 442 36.49 0.88 29.62
CA ASP A 442 36.27 0.31 30.96
C ASP A 442 37.56 0.02 31.75
N GLY A 443 38.74 0.46 31.25
CA GLY A 443 40.02 0.28 31.92
C GLY A 443 40.38 1.32 32.98
N LEU A 444 39.54 2.30 33.31
CA LEU A 444 39.87 3.37 34.26
C LEU A 444 38.74 3.64 35.25
N ARG A 445 38.32 2.62 36.01
CA ARG A 445 37.72 2.76 37.34
C ARG A 445 37.99 1.55 38.19
N GLY A 446 39.25 1.42 38.61
CA GLY A 446 39.63 0.58 39.71
C GLY A 446 39.79 1.47 40.94
N SER A 447 38.87 1.41 41.86
CA SER A 447 39.09 1.73 43.26
C SER A 447 38.26 0.78 44.10
N PRO A 448 38.87 0.10 45.08
CA PRO A 448 38.18 -0.87 45.91
C PRO A 448 37.46 -0.22 47.07
N GLU A 449 36.21 -0.54 47.29
CA GLU A 449 35.56 -0.30 48.56
C GLU A 449 35.21 -1.60 49.29
N PRO A 450 35.19 -1.59 50.63
CA PRO A 450 35.27 -2.78 51.42
C PRO A 450 33.93 -3.39 51.76
N SER A 451 34.02 -4.71 51.95
CA SER A 451 32.99 -5.62 52.44
C SER A 451 32.36 -5.17 53.76
N THR A 452 31.03 -5.21 53.85
CA THR A 452 30.33 -5.47 55.11
C THR A 452 29.20 -6.44 54.88
N ASN A 453 29.23 -7.52 55.70
CA ASN A 453 28.24 -8.58 55.85
C ASN A 453 26.86 -8.07 56.26
N GLY A 454 25.85 -8.80 55.92
CA GLY A 454 24.52 -8.72 56.52
C GLY A 454 23.55 -9.74 55.93
N ASP A 455 23.37 -10.82 56.70
CA ASP A 455 22.39 -11.89 56.51
C ASP A 455 20.94 -11.40 56.37
N HIS A 456 20.12 -12.08 55.62
CA HIS A 456 18.94 -12.90 55.98
C HIS A 456 17.98 -13.16 54.81
N VAL A 457 17.88 -14.42 54.47
CA VAL A 457 16.73 -15.36 54.56
C VAL A 457 15.52 -15.11 53.63
N SER A 458 15.35 -16.10 52.74
CA SER A 458 14.14 -16.86 52.25
C SER A 458 12.95 -16.03 51.73
N GLU A 459 12.23 -16.44 50.75
CA GLU A 459 11.66 -17.69 50.24
C GLU A 459 10.92 -17.47 48.92
N ASP A 460 10.90 -18.57 48.15
CA ASP A 460 9.90 -19.02 47.18
C ASP A 460 9.52 -18.15 45.96
N GLY A 461 9.81 -18.67 44.81
CA GLY A 461 8.92 -19.57 44.03
C GLY A 461 8.61 -18.97 42.67
N ASP A 462 9.04 -19.61 41.67
CA ASP A 462 8.33 -20.09 40.50
C ASP A 462 8.96 -19.77 39.13
N ASP A 463 9.17 -20.85 38.49
CA ASP A 463 9.62 -21.10 37.11
C ASP A 463 9.01 -20.21 36.02
N LYS A 464 9.84 -19.71 35.13
CA LYS A 464 9.57 -19.80 33.68
C LYS A 464 10.86 -19.68 32.86
N LYS A 465 11.19 -20.78 32.23
CA LYS A 465 12.24 -20.96 31.22
C LYS A 465 12.03 -19.99 30.06
N GLY A 466 13.00 -19.10 29.85
CA GLY A 466 13.22 -18.43 28.55
C GLY A 466 14.24 -19.27 27.75
N VAL A 467 13.86 -19.67 26.57
CA VAL A 467 14.75 -20.32 25.60
C VAL A 467 15.46 -19.21 24.85
N GLU A 468 16.76 -19.08 25.07
CA GLU A 468 17.66 -18.33 24.20
C GLU A 468 18.12 -19.25 23.06
N ASP A 469 17.67 -18.97 21.84
CA ASP A 469 18.20 -19.57 20.63
C ASP A 469 19.41 -18.76 20.15
N ASP A 470 20.58 -19.22 20.53
CA ASP A 470 21.87 -18.77 20.01
C ASP A 470 22.19 -19.58 18.74
N ALA A 471 21.90 -18.99 17.57
CA ALA A 471 22.26 -19.57 16.28
C ALA A 471 23.56 -18.98 15.76
N SER A 472 24.68 -19.48 16.29
CA SER A 472 25.98 -19.24 15.71
C SER A 472 26.24 -20.18 14.52
N LEU A 473 26.30 -19.60 13.32
CA LEU A 473 26.69 -20.30 12.09
C LEU A 473 28.19 -20.57 12.06
N HIS A 474 28.55 -21.84 12.25
CA HIS A 474 29.89 -22.34 11.97
C HIS A 474 30.11 -22.48 10.46
N VAL A 475 31.11 -21.76 9.98
CA VAL A 475 31.72 -22.02 8.66
C VAL A 475 32.69 -23.22 8.81
N LEU A 476 32.37 -24.27 8.08
CA LEU A 476 33.26 -25.43 7.94
C LEU A 476 34.47 -25.07 7.06
N SER A 477 35.64 -25.08 7.64
CA SER A 477 36.91 -25.19 6.91
C SER A 477 37.57 -26.47 7.35
N ASN A 478 37.68 -27.43 6.42
CA ASN A 478 38.48 -28.63 6.56
C ASN A 478 39.95 -28.33 6.28
N GLY A 479 40.84 -28.88 7.09
CA GLY A 479 42.27 -28.91 6.81
C GLY A 479 43.05 -29.47 7.97
N ASP A 480 43.27 -30.78 7.93
CA ASP A 480 44.21 -31.55 8.79
C ASP A 480 45.64 -31.06 8.72
N GLY A 481 46.38 -31.20 9.82
CA GLY A 481 47.82 -31.17 9.82
C GLY A 481 48.45 -30.86 11.19
N ASN A 482 48.60 -31.87 12.02
CA ASN A 482 49.50 -31.88 13.19
C ASN A 482 50.96 -31.82 12.75
N GLU A 483 51.80 -30.99 13.38
CA GLU A 483 53.07 -31.40 14.00
C GLU A 483 53.82 -30.22 14.65
N PRO A 484 54.87 -30.40 15.44
CA PRO A 484 54.99 -29.73 16.74
C PRO A 484 55.99 -28.57 16.77
N VAL A 485 55.86 -27.80 17.87
CA VAL A 485 56.63 -26.63 18.25
C VAL A 485 58.11 -26.89 18.42
N GLU A 486 58.96 -26.21 17.64
CA GLU A 486 60.35 -25.87 18.01
C GLU A 486 60.51 -24.35 17.96
N LYS A 487 61.10 -23.81 19.03
CA LYS A 487 61.54 -22.42 19.13
C LYS A 487 62.79 -22.21 18.29
N PRO A 488 62.85 -21.17 17.44
CA PRO A 488 64.15 -20.74 16.92
C PRO A 488 64.57 -19.40 17.55
N THR A 489 65.83 -19.41 17.83
CA THR A 489 66.72 -18.32 18.17
C THR A 489 66.81 -17.29 17.03
N ASN A 490 66.92 -16.04 17.44
CA ASN A 490 67.10 -14.84 16.59
C ASN A 490 68.28 -14.95 15.64
N THR A 491 67.97 -14.79 14.34
CA THR A 491 68.93 -14.27 13.36
C THR A 491 68.13 -13.36 12.37
N ILE A 492 68.42 -12.06 12.40
CA ILE A 492 67.79 -11.04 11.58
C ILE A 492 68.32 -11.16 10.14
N ASN A 493 67.48 -11.56 9.21
CA ASN A 493 67.72 -11.50 7.76
C ASN A 493 67.18 -10.19 7.13
N PRO A 494 67.92 -9.51 6.27
CA PRO A 494 67.47 -8.24 5.67
C PRO A 494 66.27 -8.31 4.73
N GLY A 495 65.73 -9.51 4.43
CA GLY A 495 64.54 -9.73 3.62
C GLY A 495 63.23 -9.61 4.38
N GLU A 496 63.25 -9.84 5.72
CA GLU A 496 62.03 -9.79 6.56
C GLU A 496 61.55 -8.34 6.82
N VAL A 497 62.47 -7.39 6.82
CA VAL A 497 62.14 -5.97 7.02
C VAL A 497 61.33 -5.36 5.88
N LYS A 498 61.41 -5.93 4.65
CA LYS A 498 60.56 -5.51 3.53
C LYS A 498 59.14 -6.10 3.62
N ALA A 499 59.02 -7.38 3.97
CA ALA A 499 57.72 -8.03 4.14
C ALA A 499 56.88 -7.41 5.29
N ASP A 500 57.54 -7.12 6.43
CA ASP A 500 56.86 -6.42 7.55
C ASP A 500 56.44 -4.98 7.21
N ARG A 501 57.20 -4.27 6.37
CA ARG A 501 56.84 -2.93 5.89
C ARG A 501 55.66 -2.98 4.89
N ASP A 502 55.62 -3.98 4.04
CA ASP A 502 54.53 -4.15 3.08
C ASP A 502 53.24 -4.60 3.80
N ILE A 503 53.37 -5.46 4.85
CA ILE A 503 52.22 -5.85 5.71
C ILE A 503 51.74 -4.66 6.55
N ALA A 504 52.65 -3.83 7.10
CA ALA A 504 52.29 -2.64 7.83
C ALA A 504 51.68 -1.56 6.95
N ALA A 505 52.11 -1.42 5.70
CA ALA A 505 51.52 -0.48 4.73
C ALA A 505 50.12 -0.94 4.28
N THR A 506 49.94 -2.23 4.01
CA THR A 506 48.62 -2.80 3.67
C THR A 506 47.65 -2.76 4.83
N THR A 507 48.13 -2.97 6.07
CA THR A 507 47.27 -2.78 7.27
C THR A 507 46.93 -1.33 7.53
N ALA A 508 47.83 -0.38 7.31
CA ALA A 508 47.54 1.06 7.44
C ALA A 508 46.55 1.54 6.38
N GLU A 509 46.71 1.06 5.14
CA GLU A 509 45.75 1.35 4.05
C GLU A 509 44.39 0.73 4.32
N TYR A 510 44.36 -0.51 4.81
CA TYR A 510 43.13 -1.16 5.24
C TYR A 510 42.43 -0.44 6.39
N ILE A 511 43.18 0.03 7.39
CA ILE A 511 42.66 0.82 8.50
C ILE A 511 42.17 2.19 8.03
N SER A 512 42.85 2.84 7.07
CA SER A 512 42.41 4.09 6.46
C SER A 512 41.09 3.91 5.68
N ARG A 513 40.99 2.86 4.86
CA ARG A 513 39.76 2.51 4.16
C ARG A 513 38.59 2.20 5.10
N LEU A 514 38.88 1.50 6.20
CA LEU A 514 37.85 1.23 7.21
C LEU A 514 37.42 2.52 7.94
N ASN A 515 38.32 3.49 8.17
CA ASN A 515 37.97 4.77 8.82
C ASN A 515 37.12 5.68 7.91
N SER A 516 37.16 5.46 6.60
CA SER A 516 36.32 6.16 5.61
C SER A 516 34.91 5.57 5.46
N LYS A 517 34.68 4.33 5.94
CA LYS A 517 33.37 3.66 5.85
C LYS A 517 32.40 4.19 6.89
N ARG A 518 31.12 4.23 6.52
CA ARG A 518 30.02 4.61 7.43
C ARG A 518 29.50 3.41 8.20
N LEU A 519 28.91 3.63 9.37
CA LEU A 519 28.19 2.58 10.09
C LEU A 519 26.89 2.26 9.34
N CYS A 520 26.61 0.98 9.12
CA CYS A 520 25.32 0.54 8.58
C CYS A 520 24.25 0.66 9.66
N GLU A 521 23.16 1.36 9.33
CA GLU A 521 22.00 1.45 10.21
C GLU A 521 21.34 0.06 10.36
N ARG A 522 20.89 -0.26 11.57
CA ARG A 522 20.28 -1.57 11.88
C ARG A 522 19.07 -1.89 11.00
N TRP A 523 18.27 -0.89 10.69
CA TRP A 523 17.09 -1.08 9.84
C TRP A 523 17.48 -1.48 8.41
N LEU A 524 18.56 -0.88 7.86
CA LEU A 524 19.03 -1.22 6.51
C LEU A 524 19.66 -2.61 6.50
N ASP A 525 20.43 -2.96 7.51
CA ASP A 525 20.97 -4.30 7.68
C ASP A 525 19.87 -5.35 7.77
N SER A 526 18.83 -5.10 8.56
CA SER A 526 17.63 -5.95 8.62
C SER A 526 16.96 -6.12 7.26
N LEU A 527 16.87 -5.06 6.43
CA LEU A 527 16.33 -5.17 5.07
C LEU A 527 17.18 -6.04 4.16
N PHE A 528 18.51 -5.98 4.26
CA PHE A 528 19.41 -6.91 3.55
C PHE A 528 19.16 -8.36 3.94
N MET A 529 18.95 -8.63 5.23
CA MET A 529 18.63 -9.98 5.70
C MET A 529 17.29 -10.48 5.14
N VAL A 530 16.26 -9.62 5.13
CA VAL A 530 14.97 -9.97 4.55
C VAL A 530 15.05 -10.18 3.03
N LEU A 531 15.84 -9.37 2.34
CA LEU A 531 16.10 -9.54 0.91
C LEU A 531 16.84 -10.87 0.62
N TYR A 532 17.80 -11.24 1.47
CA TYR A 532 18.47 -12.53 1.38
C TYR A 532 17.50 -13.71 1.54
N GLU A 533 16.57 -13.63 2.52
CA GLU A 533 15.55 -14.66 2.71
C GLU A 533 14.62 -14.80 1.49
N ASP A 534 14.16 -13.68 0.93
CA ASP A 534 13.35 -13.68 -0.29
C ASP A 534 14.12 -14.35 -1.46
N LEU A 535 15.40 -14.01 -1.64
CA LEU A 535 16.25 -14.61 -2.68
C LEU A 535 16.52 -16.09 -2.44
N ARG A 536 16.75 -16.49 -1.19
CA ARG A 536 16.96 -17.89 -0.82
C ARG A 536 15.76 -18.75 -1.20
N ILE A 537 14.58 -18.33 -0.80
CA ILE A 537 13.32 -19.04 -1.12
C ILE A 537 13.09 -19.06 -2.64
N TYR A 538 13.29 -17.96 -3.33
CA TYR A 538 13.14 -17.88 -4.78
C TYR A 538 14.12 -18.82 -5.51
N THR A 539 15.39 -18.89 -5.07
CA THR A 539 16.41 -19.75 -5.67
C THR A 539 16.10 -21.23 -5.45
N ILE A 540 15.66 -21.61 -4.23
CA ILE A 540 15.22 -22.97 -3.91
C ILE A 540 14.05 -23.36 -4.85
N TRP A 541 13.05 -22.52 -4.94
CA TRP A 541 11.91 -22.77 -5.81
C TRP A 541 12.33 -22.98 -7.28
N ARG A 542 13.14 -22.06 -7.84
CA ARG A 542 13.62 -22.19 -9.22
C ARG A 542 14.42 -23.48 -9.45
N THR A 543 15.28 -23.82 -8.53
CA THR A 543 16.10 -25.05 -8.61
C THR A 543 15.20 -26.29 -8.60
N GLN A 544 14.23 -26.33 -7.70
CA GLN A 544 13.25 -27.42 -7.65
C GLN A 544 12.46 -27.52 -8.96
N MET A 545 11.92 -26.41 -9.46
CA MET A 545 11.20 -26.40 -10.73
C MET A 545 12.07 -26.92 -11.89
N ALA A 546 13.33 -26.51 -11.98
CA ALA A 546 14.25 -26.96 -13.01
C ALA A 546 14.52 -28.48 -12.91
N GLN A 547 14.68 -29.02 -11.70
CA GLN A 547 14.85 -30.45 -11.48
C GLN A 547 13.62 -31.26 -11.92
N TYR A 548 12.43 -30.83 -11.51
CA TYR A 548 11.17 -31.51 -11.89
C TYR A 548 10.94 -31.47 -13.42
N ARG A 549 11.23 -30.32 -14.05
CA ARG A 549 11.17 -30.21 -15.52
C ARG A 549 12.17 -31.16 -16.22
N ALA A 550 13.41 -31.24 -15.72
CA ALA A 550 14.42 -32.16 -16.27
C ALA A 550 14.02 -33.63 -16.15
N GLN A 551 13.28 -33.98 -15.10
CA GLN A 551 12.77 -35.33 -14.86
C GLN A 551 11.40 -35.56 -15.52
N SER A 552 10.86 -34.60 -16.28
CA SER A 552 9.51 -34.64 -16.86
C SER A 552 8.41 -34.95 -15.82
N MET A 553 8.64 -34.57 -14.56
CA MET A 553 7.69 -34.73 -13.48
C MET A 553 6.90 -33.43 -13.26
N GLN A 554 5.67 -33.55 -12.80
CA GLN A 554 4.85 -32.40 -12.46
C GLN A 554 5.25 -31.85 -11.09
N TYR A 555 5.65 -30.58 -11.05
CA TYR A 555 5.91 -29.86 -9.81
C TYR A 555 4.59 -29.44 -9.18
N LYS A 556 4.22 -30.06 -8.06
CA LYS A 556 2.96 -29.81 -7.37
C LYS A 556 3.20 -28.93 -6.15
N LYS A 557 2.45 -27.86 -6.06
CA LYS A 557 2.35 -26.95 -4.92
C LYS A 557 0.89 -26.62 -4.70
N SER A 558 0.52 -26.21 -3.50
CA SER A 558 -0.83 -25.75 -3.21
C SER A 558 -1.15 -24.42 -3.93
N ALA A 559 -2.40 -24.10 -4.11
CA ALA A 559 -2.80 -22.83 -4.74
C ALA A 559 -2.29 -21.62 -3.96
N GLU A 560 -2.29 -21.72 -2.63
CA GLU A 560 -1.80 -20.67 -1.75
C GLU A 560 -0.28 -20.51 -1.83
N GLU A 561 0.48 -21.62 -1.89
CA GLU A 561 1.92 -21.57 -2.13
C GLU A 561 2.25 -20.91 -3.48
N TRP A 562 1.50 -21.23 -4.54
CA TRP A 562 1.66 -20.59 -5.84
C TRP A 562 1.36 -19.08 -5.80
N GLU A 563 0.35 -18.65 -5.04
CA GLU A 563 0.04 -17.23 -4.82
C GLU A 563 1.20 -16.49 -4.16
N ILE A 564 1.77 -17.09 -3.09
CA ILE A 564 2.90 -16.51 -2.35
C ILE A 564 4.16 -16.45 -3.23
N LEU A 565 4.46 -17.53 -3.96
CA LEU A 565 5.62 -17.59 -4.88
C LEU A 565 5.48 -16.59 -6.03
N GLY A 566 4.27 -16.40 -6.57
CA GLY A 566 3.99 -15.38 -7.56
C GLY A 566 4.25 -13.97 -7.05
N ALA A 567 3.79 -13.67 -5.82
CA ALA A 567 4.03 -12.39 -5.16
C ALA A 567 5.52 -12.18 -4.83
N LEU A 568 6.24 -13.23 -4.46
CA LEU A 568 7.69 -13.21 -4.24
C LEU A 568 8.45 -12.87 -5.52
N ALA A 569 8.16 -13.57 -6.62
CA ALA A 569 8.80 -13.30 -7.91
C ALA A 569 8.49 -11.88 -8.43
N GLU A 570 7.25 -11.40 -8.25
CA GLU A 570 6.87 -10.03 -8.61
C GLU A 570 7.67 -8.99 -7.81
N ARG A 571 7.86 -9.20 -6.49
CA ARG A 571 8.68 -8.32 -5.64
C ARG A 571 10.14 -8.28 -6.08
N LEU A 572 10.69 -9.43 -6.46
CA LEU A 572 12.06 -9.56 -6.97
C LEU A 572 12.19 -9.14 -8.45
N ARG A 573 11.11 -8.63 -9.07
CA ARG A 573 11.04 -8.18 -10.47
C ARG A 573 11.22 -9.27 -11.54
N HIS A 574 11.02 -10.53 -11.16
CA HIS A 574 11.00 -11.68 -12.07
C HIS A 574 9.58 -11.91 -12.61
N TYR A 575 9.17 -11.09 -13.58
CA TYR A 575 7.77 -11.02 -14.04
C TYR A 575 7.28 -12.26 -14.79
N ASP A 576 8.15 -12.94 -15.50
CA ASP A 576 7.77 -14.15 -16.27
C ASP A 576 7.47 -15.31 -15.31
N GLU A 577 8.31 -15.52 -14.30
CA GLU A 577 8.11 -16.52 -13.26
C GLU A 577 6.90 -16.15 -12.36
N ALA A 578 6.69 -14.87 -12.10
CA ALA A 578 5.50 -14.41 -11.38
C ALA A 578 4.23 -14.77 -12.15
N ALA A 579 4.20 -14.51 -13.48
CA ALA A 579 3.07 -14.88 -14.33
C ALA A 579 2.83 -16.39 -14.36
N GLU A 580 3.90 -17.19 -14.40
CA GLU A 580 3.80 -18.66 -14.37
C GLU A 580 3.19 -19.14 -13.05
N ALA A 581 3.67 -18.63 -11.92
CA ALA A 581 3.15 -18.99 -10.60
C ALA A 581 1.68 -18.57 -10.42
N TYR A 582 1.34 -17.35 -10.82
CA TYR A 582 -0.05 -16.89 -10.74
C TYR A 582 -1.00 -17.70 -11.66
N ARG A 583 -0.55 -18.10 -12.86
CA ARG A 583 -1.35 -18.99 -13.73
C ARG A 583 -1.52 -20.37 -13.09
N ALA A 584 -0.48 -20.92 -12.46
CA ALA A 584 -0.56 -22.19 -11.75
C ALA A 584 -1.55 -22.11 -10.57
N CYS A 585 -1.52 -21.01 -9.80
CA CYS A 585 -2.51 -20.75 -8.75
C CYS A 585 -3.93 -20.72 -9.32
N LEU A 586 -4.17 -19.93 -10.38
CA LEU A 586 -5.49 -19.77 -10.99
C LEU A 586 -6.00 -21.01 -11.70
N ALA A 587 -5.12 -21.94 -12.09
CA ALA A 587 -5.49 -23.26 -12.62
C ALA A 587 -5.96 -24.22 -11.52
N ALA A 588 -5.44 -24.07 -10.30
CA ALA A 588 -5.82 -24.89 -9.16
C ALA A 588 -7.06 -24.33 -8.43
N ARG A 589 -7.09 -23.02 -8.21
CA ARG A 589 -8.16 -22.32 -7.48
C ARG A 589 -8.27 -20.87 -7.94
N PHE A 590 -9.47 -20.30 -7.94
CA PHE A 590 -9.62 -18.87 -8.14
C PHE A 590 -9.00 -18.10 -6.93
N SER A 591 -8.13 -17.12 -7.24
CA SER A 591 -7.57 -16.20 -6.26
C SER A 591 -7.63 -14.76 -6.79
N PRO A 592 -8.30 -13.83 -6.10
CA PRO A 592 -8.33 -12.42 -6.50
C PRO A 592 -6.94 -11.77 -6.39
N LYS A 593 -6.11 -12.20 -5.44
CA LYS A 593 -4.74 -11.69 -5.29
C LYS A 593 -3.85 -12.15 -6.45
N ALA A 594 -3.92 -13.44 -6.83
CA ALA A 594 -3.20 -13.96 -7.98
C ALA A 594 -3.67 -13.29 -9.27
N LEU A 595 -4.99 -13.05 -9.41
CA LEU A 595 -5.56 -12.39 -10.59
C LEU A 595 -5.17 -10.91 -10.68
N SER A 596 -5.13 -10.18 -9.56
CA SER A 596 -4.61 -8.81 -9.51
C SER A 596 -3.10 -8.77 -9.79
N GLY A 597 -2.33 -9.74 -9.28
CA GLY A 597 -0.90 -9.88 -9.58
C GLY A 597 -0.64 -10.09 -11.07
N ILE A 598 -1.35 -11.04 -11.68
CA ILE A 598 -1.18 -11.31 -13.12
C ILE A 598 -1.66 -10.13 -13.99
N LEU A 599 -2.68 -9.39 -13.56
CA LEU A 599 -3.12 -8.15 -14.22
C LEU A 599 -1.98 -7.13 -14.28
N ARG A 600 -1.28 -6.91 -13.16
CA ARG A 600 -0.12 -6.00 -13.12
C ARG A 600 1.01 -6.46 -14.05
N VAL A 601 1.27 -7.77 -14.11
CA VAL A 601 2.28 -8.34 -15.01
C VAL A 601 1.88 -8.17 -16.47
N TYR A 602 0.64 -8.50 -16.85
CA TYR A 602 0.16 -8.35 -18.24
C TYR A 602 0.17 -6.89 -18.71
N ARG A 603 -0.16 -5.95 -17.84
CA ARG A 603 -0.04 -4.51 -18.15
C ARG A 603 1.40 -4.11 -18.46
N LYS A 604 2.39 -4.59 -17.68
CA LYS A 604 3.81 -4.35 -17.92
C LYS A 604 4.29 -4.98 -19.24
N GLN A 605 3.77 -6.16 -19.58
CA GLN A 605 4.07 -6.88 -20.81
C GLN A 605 3.28 -6.33 -22.01
N LYS A 606 2.37 -5.36 -21.82
CA LYS A 606 1.48 -4.80 -22.86
C LYS A 606 0.65 -5.86 -23.59
N ASN A 607 0.23 -6.90 -22.88
CA ASN A 607 -0.63 -7.97 -23.42
C ASN A 607 -2.10 -7.60 -23.22
N ILE A 608 -2.70 -6.96 -24.24
CA ILE A 608 -4.03 -6.38 -24.20
C ILE A 608 -5.11 -7.42 -23.94
N ARG A 609 -5.09 -8.52 -24.69
CA ARG A 609 -6.14 -9.55 -24.63
C ARG A 609 -6.23 -10.20 -23.24
N ASP A 610 -5.09 -10.57 -22.70
CA ASP A 610 -5.04 -11.21 -21.39
C ASP A 610 -5.31 -10.19 -20.26
N THR A 611 -4.90 -8.92 -20.46
CA THR A 611 -5.26 -7.81 -19.54
C THR A 611 -6.77 -7.62 -19.47
N VAL A 612 -7.47 -7.54 -20.63
CA VAL A 612 -8.94 -7.40 -20.66
C VAL A 612 -9.61 -8.63 -20.04
N GLY A 613 -9.13 -9.84 -20.34
CA GLY A 613 -9.62 -11.06 -19.73
C GLY A 613 -9.50 -11.07 -18.20
N ALA A 614 -8.36 -10.62 -17.66
CA ALA A 614 -8.15 -10.50 -16.22
C ALA A 614 -9.06 -9.42 -15.59
N VAL A 615 -9.22 -8.26 -16.25
CA VAL A 615 -10.13 -7.20 -15.81
C VAL A 615 -11.56 -7.71 -15.71
N ILE A 616 -12.08 -8.37 -16.72
CA ILE A 616 -13.47 -8.88 -16.73
C ILE A 616 -13.69 -9.88 -15.57
N ARG A 617 -12.74 -10.77 -15.33
CA ARG A 617 -12.83 -11.74 -14.23
C ARG A 617 -12.79 -11.04 -12.87
N LEU A 618 -11.97 -10.00 -12.69
CA LEU A 618 -11.94 -9.20 -11.47
C LEU A 618 -13.23 -8.40 -11.28
N VAL A 619 -13.77 -7.78 -12.32
CA VAL A 619 -15.06 -7.08 -12.29
C VAL A 619 -16.17 -8.04 -11.83
N THR A 620 -16.20 -9.25 -12.40
CA THR A 620 -17.18 -10.29 -12.03
C THR A 620 -17.06 -10.67 -10.55
N TRP A 621 -15.85 -10.93 -10.12
CA TRP A 621 -15.61 -11.31 -8.72
C TRP A 621 -15.97 -10.18 -7.75
N GLN A 622 -15.54 -8.95 -8.01
CA GLN A 622 -15.84 -7.81 -7.16
C GLN A 622 -17.34 -7.52 -7.08
N TYR A 623 -18.04 -7.59 -8.22
CA TYR A 623 -19.49 -7.42 -8.26
C TYR A 623 -20.22 -8.45 -7.38
N ARG A 624 -19.77 -9.71 -7.40
CA ARG A 624 -20.30 -10.76 -6.52
C ARG A 624 -20.13 -10.40 -5.03
N TRP A 625 -19.02 -9.74 -4.67
CA TRP A 625 -18.74 -9.25 -3.33
C TRP A 625 -19.23 -7.81 -3.10
N TYR A 626 -20.29 -7.40 -3.80
CA TYR A 626 -20.96 -6.09 -3.67
C TYR A 626 -20.08 -4.88 -4.01
N SER A 627 -19.03 -5.06 -4.75
CA SER A 627 -18.18 -3.98 -5.23
C SER A 627 -18.58 -3.61 -6.65
N GLU A 628 -19.32 -2.52 -6.80
CA GLU A 628 -19.70 -1.97 -8.10
C GLU A 628 -18.68 -0.94 -8.61
N PHE A 629 -17.68 -0.64 -7.79
CA PHE A 629 -16.67 0.37 -8.09
C PHE A 629 -15.27 -0.08 -7.66
N SER A 630 -14.31 0.06 -8.58
CA SER A 630 -12.88 -0.16 -8.37
C SER A 630 -12.09 0.86 -9.16
N PRO A 631 -11.42 1.83 -8.48
CA PRO A 631 -10.57 2.81 -9.13
C PRO A 631 -9.45 2.16 -9.98
N GLU A 632 -8.83 1.05 -9.52
CA GLU A 632 -7.78 0.36 -10.27
C GLU A 632 -8.30 -0.21 -11.60
N LEU A 633 -9.47 -0.85 -11.57
CA LEU A 633 -10.07 -1.39 -12.79
C LEU A 633 -10.51 -0.29 -13.74
N LEU A 634 -11.12 0.78 -13.21
CA LEU A 634 -11.50 1.94 -14.00
C LEU A 634 -10.28 2.58 -14.68
N HIS A 635 -9.20 2.80 -13.93
CA HIS A 635 -7.93 3.30 -14.48
C HIS A 635 -7.38 2.37 -15.56
N THR A 636 -7.37 1.05 -15.32
CA THR A 636 -6.86 0.07 -16.29
C THR A 636 -7.67 0.10 -17.60
N ILE A 637 -9.00 0.15 -17.51
CA ILE A 637 -9.87 0.24 -18.69
C ILE A 637 -9.66 1.56 -19.42
N ARG A 638 -9.49 2.68 -18.69
CA ARG A 638 -9.21 3.99 -19.28
C ARG A 638 -7.90 3.97 -20.08
N VAL A 639 -6.83 3.47 -19.47
CA VAL A 639 -5.53 3.37 -20.15
C VAL A 639 -5.62 2.48 -21.40
N LEU A 640 -6.30 1.34 -21.32
CA LEU A 640 -6.53 0.48 -22.48
C LEU A 640 -7.32 1.18 -23.59
N ILE A 641 -8.31 2.00 -23.22
CA ILE A 641 -9.08 2.80 -24.19
C ILE A 641 -8.21 3.89 -24.83
N GLU A 642 -7.34 4.52 -24.08
CA GLU A 642 -6.41 5.55 -24.59
C GLU A 642 -5.35 4.96 -25.53
N GLU A 643 -4.80 3.78 -25.18
CA GLU A 643 -3.77 3.12 -26.00
C GLU A 643 -4.33 2.44 -27.24
N GLU A 644 -5.49 1.82 -27.16
CA GLU A 644 -5.99 0.87 -28.17
C GLU A 644 -7.30 1.32 -28.86
N GLY A 645 -7.96 2.32 -28.32
CA GLY A 645 -9.24 2.79 -28.81
C GLY A 645 -10.44 2.07 -28.18
N ALA A 646 -11.51 2.84 -27.94
CA ALA A 646 -12.73 2.34 -27.28
C ALA A 646 -13.44 1.22 -28.04
N VAL A 647 -13.43 1.28 -29.38
CA VAL A 647 -14.11 0.27 -30.24
C VAL A 647 -13.43 -1.08 -30.09
N LYS A 648 -12.09 -1.12 -30.12
CA LYS A 648 -11.32 -2.36 -30.00
C LYS A 648 -11.53 -3.01 -28.63
N VAL A 649 -11.44 -2.22 -27.55
CA VAL A 649 -11.66 -2.73 -26.19
C VAL A 649 -13.07 -3.28 -26.04
N ARG A 650 -14.11 -2.56 -26.50
CA ARG A 650 -15.49 -3.05 -26.48
C ARG A 650 -15.68 -4.33 -27.27
N SER A 651 -15.06 -4.44 -28.45
CA SER A 651 -15.13 -5.66 -29.28
C SER A 651 -14.50 -6.86 -28.59
N ILE A 652 -13.37 -6.66 -27.88
CA ILE A 652 -12.73 -7.74 -27.11
C ILE A 652 -13.63 -8.17 -25.94
N ILE A 653 -14.25 -7.21 -25.22
CA ILE A 653 -15.20 -7.51 -24.13
C ILE A 653 -16.38 -8.34 -24.67
N GLN A 654 -16.98 -7.93 -25.80
CA GLN A 654 -18.12 -8.65 -26.39
C GLN A 654 -17.74 -10.02 -26.98
N ALA A 655 -16.50 -10.21 -27.40
CA ALA A 655 -16.01 -11.48 -27.91
C ALA A 655 -15.84 -12.55 -26.82
N THR A 656 -15.92 -12.17 -25.53
CA THR A 656 -15.87 -13.13 -24.43
C THR A 656 -17.26 -13.74 -24.21
N ASN A 657 -17.34 -15.06 -24.16
CA ASN A 657 -18.59 -15.80 -23.90
C ASN A 657 -18.98 -15.79 -22.43
N LEU A 658 -19.19 -14.59 -21.88
CA LEU A 658 -19.55 -14.40 -20.47
C LEU A 658 -21.04 -14.05 -20.33
N PRO A 659 -21.64 -14.26 -19.13
CA PRO A 659 -23.01 -13.85 -18.86
C PRO A 659 -23.23 -12.35 -19.13
N GLN A 660 -24.38 -12.02 -19.72
CA GLN A 660 -24.70 -10.64 -20.09
C GLN A 660 -24.56 -9.61 -18.95
N PRO A 661 -24.95 -9.88 -17.69
CA PRO A 661 -24.77 -8.94 -16.58
C PRO A 661 -23.31 -8.55 -16.32
N VAL A 662 -22.36 -9.49 -16.52
CA VAL A 662 -20.93 -9.25 -16.38
C VAL A 662 -20.42 -8.33 -17.49
N LEU A 663 -20.86 -8.60 -18.72
CA LEU A 663 -20.54 -7.76 -19.87
C LEU A 663 -21.11 -6.36 -19.68
N ASP A 664 -22.34 -6.24 -19.22
CA ASP A 664 -23.01 -4.96 -18.97
C ASP A 664 -22.27 -4.14 -17.91
N LEU A 665 -21.80 -4.79 -16.81
CA LEU A 665 -21.02 -4.11 -15.79
C LEU A 665 -19.65 -3.65 -16.33
N THR A 666 -18.97 -4.49 -17.11
CA THR A 666 -17.70 -4.12 -17.74
C THR A 666 -17.88 -2.99 -18.75
N HIS A 667 -18.96 -3.01 -19.52
CA HIS A 667 -19.33 -1.91 -20.41
C HIS A 667 -19.71 -0.64 -19.67
N HIS A 668 -20.27 -0.76 -18.46
CA HIS A 668 -20.53 0.40 -17.60
C HIS A 668 -19.23 1.11 -17.20
N TYR A 669 -18.18 0.37 -16.81
CA TYR A 669 -16.84 0.95 -16.58
C TYR A 669 -16.30 1.65 -17.84
N ALA A 670 -16.42 1.03 -19.01
CA ALA A 670 -16.00 1.64 -20.27
C ALA A 670 -16.82 2.89 -20.62
N ALA A 671 -18.13 2.90 -20.28
CA ALA A 671 -18.99 4.07 -20.48
C ALA A 671 -18.63 5.21 -19.52
N LEU A 672 -18.25 4.92 -18.26
CA LEU A 672 -17.75 5.93 -17.32
C LEU A 672 -16.50 6.63 -17.88
N CYS A 673 -15.56 5.87 -18.47
CA CYS A 673 -14.40 6.47 -19.13
C CYS A 673 -14.79 7.43 -20.27
N ALA A 674 -15.77 7.07 -21.09
CA ALA A 674 -16.25 7.93 -22.16
C ALA A 674 -16.99 9.18 -21.67
N THR A 675 -17.79 9.07 -20.62
CA THR A 675 -18.55 10.18 -20.04
C THR A 675 -17.62 11.25 -19.46
N PHE A 676 -16.46 10.83 -18.95
CA PHE A 676 -15.48 11.73 -18.38
C PHE A 676 -14.42 12.23 -19.38
N ARG A 677 -14.53 11.91 -20.67
CA ARG A 677 -13.69 12.55 -21.69
C ARG A 677 -14.06 14.02 -21.85
N SER A 678 -13.05 14.88 -21.88
CA SER A 678 -13.25 16.29 -22.27
C SER A 678 -13.73 16.31 -23.73
N SER A 679 -14.78 17.10 -24.00
CA SER A 679 -15.25 17.38 -25.35
C SER A 679 -14.09 17.97 -26.16
N GLY A 680 -13.61 17.27 -27.17
CA GLY A 680 -12.51 17.71 -28.03
C GLY A 680 -11.39 16.69 -28.25
N THR A 681 -11.39 15.56 -27.55
CA THR A 681 -10.51 14.43 -27.86
C THR A 681 -11.29 13.35 -28.63
N ASP A 682 -11.75 13.69 -29.80
CA ASP A 682 -12.19 12.71 -30.79
C ASP A 682 -10.94 12.09 -31.45
N GLY A 683 -10.57 10.90 -31.02
CA GLY A 683 -9.54 10.09 -31.62
C GLY A 683 -9.88 8.63 -31.45
#